data_c9d5e71a0090f5cdf796004a935af3e4
#
_entry.id   c9d5e71a0090f5cdf796004a935af3e4
#
_cell.length_a   1.000
_cell.length_b   1.000
_cell.length_c   1.000
_cell.angle_alpha   90.00
_cell.angle_beta   90.00
_cell.angle_gamma   90.00
#
_symmetry.space_group_name_H-M   'P 1'
#
loop_
_entity.id
_entity.type
_entity.pdbx_description
1 polymer ?
#
loop_
_entity_poly.entity_id
_entity_poly.type
_entity_poly.pdbx_seq_one_letter_code
_entity_poly.pdbx_strand_id
1 'polypeptide(L)'
;MQSRIYKYLSYGSAAAIIVMMMAATVLEKLRGTDAAMQAIYHSPLFIALWAVAAVAGMVYLFKGGVVKRPFTLLLHASFVVILAGALTTHLFGEDGMVHLREGETLGSFEREDGSDSALPFSIRLDAFDIDYHTGSMMPSDYRSEVTFLDAEPYSVVISMNHIAKYRGYRFYQADYDEDGAGSILAVSHDPWGVGITYAGYLLLLVSMIGFFFQKDTPFRASLRRIVSWGAAVLLLLLVPQQRSFAGGRPGTDPDMRQVGQALGDLSVYYGHRVCPFDTYLQEKGLDETLGALDRMKLFPVQDPAGTVTWYAASDKLPEQVLEDEALWTFVTKSPDLIRESLEADDAAGALQILAGVKAYQEKTAASVLPSPAKVRAERAYIRIARPRVQFMLCLALGLALFVLTVVRMSRGRKLPGWIPVAGAVIALLIWVYLTVCIGLRWAVSGTGPWVGRYSVMMLMAWFAMLAVVLLFRKFPFIEPLGFLLAGFTMLLASRESVSPQIMPLMPVLQSPLLSIHVLSMMMSYTLFGLVAFNGVMGLCVPSRPAGSDAGASDGLSPAERLRDVSLVVLYPAVFLLTFGTFLGAVWANISWGSYWAWDPKETWALITMLIYAMMLHGGALRPFRHPRFFHLYSILAFVAVLITYFGVNLILGGMHSYA
;
A
#
# COMPACT_ATOMS: atom_id res chain seq x y z
N MET A 1 8.69 -26.57 37.12
CA MET A 1 8.21 -27.46 36.05
C MET A 1 6.93 -26.92 35.37
N GLN A 2 5.90 -26.58 36.12
CA GLN A 2 4.62 -26.08 35.57
C GLN A 2 4.71 -24.85 34.65
N SER A 3 5.51 -23.82 34.99
CA SER A 3 5.68 -22.64 34.12
C SER A 3 6.26 -22.96 32.72
N ARG A 4 7.08 -24.02 32.61
CA ARG A 4 7.65 -24.48 31.34
C ARG A 4 6.59 -25.10 30.43
N ILE A 5 5.61 -25.83 30.98
CA ILE A 5 4.55 -26.48 30.24
C ILE A 5 3.69 -25.42 29.54
N TYR A 6 3.22 -24.39 30.24
CA TYR A 6 2.42 -23.31 29.67
C TYR A 6 3.19 -22.54 28.59
N LYS A 7 4.49 -22.33 28.77
CA LYS A 7 5.35 -21.75 27.76
C LYS A 7 5.35 -22.58 26.46
N TYR A 8 5.60 -23.89 26.55
CA TYR A 8 5.65 -24.76 25.38
C TYR A 8 4.27 -24.90 24.71
N LEU A 9 3.20 -24.94 25.49
CA LEU A 9 1.84 -24.96 24.97
C LEU A 9 1.52 -23.66 24.19
N SER A 10 1.83 -22.48 24.76
CA SER A 10 1.54 -21.19 24.09
C SER A 10 2.34 -21.01 22.82
N TYR A 11 3.67 -21.22 22.83
CA TYR A 11 4.48 -21.06 21.62
C TYR A 11 4.27 -22.19 20.60
N GLY A 12 4.00 -23.41 21.05
CA GLY A 12 3.71 -24.54 20.18
C GLY A 12 2.38 -24.39 19.45
N SER A 13 1.32 -23.95 20.15
CA SER A 13 0.03 -23.64 19.50
C SER A 13 0.15 -22.46 18.55
N ALA A 14 0.89 -21.40 18.90
CA ALA A 14 1.14 -20.28 17.99
C ALA A 14 1.88 -20.73 16.71
N ALA A 15 2.88 -21.60 16.82
CA ALA A 15 3.57 -22.17 15.67
C ALA A 15 2.63 -23.04 14.80
N ALA A 16 1.79 -23.86 15.44
CA ALA A 16 0.79 -24.69 14.74
C ALA A 16 -0.24 -23.82 14.00
N ILE A 17 -0.73 -22.73 14.61
CA ILE A 17 -1.62 -21.74 13.99
C ILE A 17 -0.97 -21.15 12.74
N ILE A 18 0.30 -20.71 12.81
CA ILE A 18 1.02 -20.17 11.64
C ILE A 18 1.04 -21.19 10.51
N VAL A 19 1.39 -22.45 10.81
CA VAL A 19 1.43 -23.52 9.79
C VAL A 19 0.04 -23.78 9.18
N MET A 20 -1.02 -23.82 10.00
CA MET A 20 -2.38 -24.00 9.53
C MET A 20 -2.84 -22.84 8.65
N MET A 21 -2.55 -21.60 9.02
CA MET A 21 -2.86 -20.42 8.20
C MET A 21 -2.12 -20.46 6.86
N MET A 22 -0.83 -20.84 6.84
CA MET A 22 -0.08 -21.03 5.60
C MET A 22 -0.72 -22.11 4.71
N ALA A 23 -1.13 -23.23 5.30
CA ALA A 23 -1.81 -24.31 4.57
C ALA A 23 -3.19 -23.85 4.04
N ALA A 24 -3.91 -23.03 4.81
CA ALA A 24 -5.21 -22.47 4.42
C ALA A 24 -5.10 -21.61 3.16
N THR A 25 -4.11 -20.71 3.07
CA THR A 25 -3.93 -19.85 1.89
C THR A 25 -3.54 -20.65 0.63
N VAL A 26 -2.83 -21.77 0.79
CA VAL A 26 -2.55 -22.69 -0.32
C VAL A 26 -3.81 -23.45 -0.72
N LEU A 27 -4.60 -23.93 0.25
CA LEU A 27 -5.87 -24.62 -0.01
C LEU A 27 -6.86 -23.71 -0.72
N GLU A 28 -6.97 -22.47 -0.28
CA GLU A 28 -7.81 -21.44 -0.90
C GLU A 28 -7.44 -21.23 -2.37
N LYS A 29 -6.15 -21.12 -2.69
CA LYS A 29 -5.68 -21.01 -4.07
C LYS A 29 -6.05 -22.22 -4.93
N LEU A 30 -6.08 -23.42 -4.36
CA LEU A 30 -6.30 -24.67 -5.10
C LEU A 30 -7.78 -25.03 -5.21
N ARG A 31 -8.61 -24.70 -4.21
CA ARG A 31 -9.99 -25.18 -4.07
C ARG A 31 -11.02 -24.10 -3.76
N GLY A 32 -10.61 -22.82 -3.69
CA GLY A 32 -11.49 -21.68 -3.37
C GLY A 32 -11.59 -21.37 -1.88
N THR A 33 -12.16 -20.21 -1.59
CA THR A 33 -12.29 -19.65 -0.24
C THR A 33 -13.13 -20.52 0.67
N ASP A 34 -14.27 -21.04 0.19
CA ASP A 34 -15.20 -21.88 0.99
C ASP A 34 -14.53 -23.15 1.50
N ALA A 35 -13.69 -23.79 0.67
CA ALA A 35 -12.94 -24.97 1.08
C ALA A 35 -11.93 -24.66 2.20
N ALA A 36 -11.27 -23.51 2.16
CA ALA A 36 -10.35 -23.08 3.21
C ALA A 36 -11.09 -22.74 4.51
N MET A 37 -12.22 -22.04 4.39
CA MET A 37 -13.08 -21.68 5.52
C MET A 37 -13.57 -22.92 6.26
N GLN A 38 -14.17 -23.87 5.57
CA GLN A 38 -14.72 -25.09 6.18
C GLN A 38 -13.64 -26.02 6.72
N ALA A 39 -12.56 -26.27 5.94
CA ALA A 39 -11.55 -27.26 6.31
C ALA A 39 -10.59 -26.78 7.41
N ILE A 40 -10.31 -25.47 7.47
CA ILE A 40 -9.26 -24.95 8.37
C ILE A 40 -9.80 -23.89 9.32
N TYR A 41 -10.30 -22.75 8.83
CA TYR A 41 -10.63 -21.60 9.68
C TYR A 41 -11.79 -21.86 10.65
N HIS A 42 -12.83 -22.57 10.22
CA HIS A 42 -13.96 -22.99 11.05
C HIS A 42 -13.73 -24.34 11.76
N SER A 43 -12.57 -24.98 11.56
CA SER A 43 -12.31 -26.27 12.18
C SER A 43 -12.19 -26.17 13.70
N PRO A 44 -12.76 -27.13 14.47
CA PRO A 44 -12.61 -27.15 15.93
C PRO A 44 -11.15 -27.16 16.39
N LEU A 45 -10.25 -27.76 15.60
CA LEU A 45 -8.83 -27.79 15.89
C LEU A 45 -8.21 -26.40 15.86
N PHE A 46 -8.52 -25.58 14.82
CA PHE A 46 -8.00 -24.22 14.69
C PHE A 46 -8.49 -23.34 15.83
N ILE A 47 -9.78 -23.39 16.16
CA ILE A 47 -10.39 -22.67 17.29
C ILE A 47 -9.75 -23.09 18.61
N ALA A 48 -9.58 -24.40 18.83
CA ALA A 48 -8.95 -24.92 20.04
C ALA A 48 -7.48 -24.47 20.18
N LEU A 49 -6.73 -24.41 19.09
CA LEU A 49 -5.34 -23.91 19.11
C LEU A 49 -5.26 -22.43 19.53
N TRP A 50 -6.18 -21.58 19.06
CA TRP A 50 -6.28 -20.19 19.51
C TRP A 50 -6.64 -20.09 20.99
N ALA A 51 -7.60 -20.88 21.47
CA ALA A 51 -7.97 -20.94 22.88
C ALA A 51 -6.79 -21.39 23.75
N VAL A 52 -6.07 -22.43 23.33
CA VAL A 52 -4.87 -22.93 24.05
C VAL A 52 -3.77 -21.86 24.05
N ALA A 53 -3.51 -21.19 22.93
CA ALA A 53 -2.53 -20.12 22.83
C ALA A 53 -2.85 -18.98 23.81
N ALA A 54 -4.11 -18.52 23.83
CA ALA A 54 -4.59 -17.45 24.69
C ALA A 54 -4.50 -17.81 26.18
N VAL A 55 -5.08 -18.93 26.58
CA VAL A 55 -5.14 -19.36 27.98
C VAL A 55 -3.74 -19.71 28.51
N ALA A 56 -2.98 -20.55 27.79
CA ALA A 56 -1.63 -20.91 28.19
C ALA A 56 -0.69 -19.70 28.22
N GLY A 57 -0.84 -18.77 27.26
CA GLY A 57 -0.10 -17.50 27.20
C GLY A 57 -0.38 -16.63 28.43
N MET A 58 -1.64 -16.42 28.78
CA MET A 58 -2.01 -15.63 29.95
C MET A 58 -1.53 -16.27 31.26
N VAL A 59 -1.71 -17.57 31.43
CA VAL A 59 -1.18 -18.28 32.61
C VAL A 59 0.35 -18.18 32.70
N TYR A 60 1.04 -18.27 31.56
CA TYR A 60 2.50 -18.10 31.51
C TYR A 60 2.94 -16.68 31.93
N LEU A 61 2.21 -15.65 31.49
CA LEU A 61 2.47 -14.24 31.83
C LEU A 61 2.27 -13.98 33.34
N PHE A 62 1.18 -14.47 33.90
CA PHE A 62 0.91 -14.33 35.33
C PHE A 62 1.97 -15.05 36.20
N LYS A 63 2.31 -16.30 35.86
CA LYS A 63 3.34 -17.06 36.56
C LYS A 63 4.77 -16.54 36.32
N GLY A 64 5.00 -15.86 35.18
CA GLY A 64 6.30 -15.27 34.80
C GLY A 64 6.57 -13.90 35.42
N GLY A 65 5.66 -13.35 36.24
CA GLY A 65 5.81 -12.06 36.91
C GLY A 65 5.67 -10.85 35.97
N VAL A 66 5.12 -11.04 34.77
CA VAL A 66 4.87 -9.95 33.77
C VAL A 66 3.80 -8.99 34.28
N VAL A 67 3.02 -9.36 35.29
CA VAL A 67 2.06 -8.50 36.01
C VAL A 67 2.69 -7.19 36.47
N LYS A 68 3.99 -7.20 36.80
CA LYS A 68 4.76 -5.99 37.17
C LYS A 68 5.01 -5.03 36.00
N ARG A 69 4.63 -5.41 34.76
CA ARG A 69 4.79 -4.63 33.54
C ARG A 69 3.42 -4.35 32.92
N PRO A 70 2.70 -3.31 33.37
CA PRO A 70 1.28 -3.13 33.06
C PRO A 70 1.00 -3.05 31.55
N PHE A 71 1.77 -2.29 30.80
CA PHE A 71 1.53 -2.18 29.35
C PHE A 71 1.87 -3.47 28.58
N THR A 72 2.85 -4.25 29.03
CA THR A 72 3.12 -5.57 28.46
C THR A 72 1.98 -6.54 28.74
N LEU A 73 1.42 -6.53 29.96
CA LEU A 73 0.26 -7.36 30.31
C LEU A 73 -0.97 -6.92 29.51
N LEU A 74 -1.25 -5.61 29.46
CA LEU A 74 -2.39 -5.05 28.74
C LEU A 74 -2.33 -5.39 27.23
N LEU A 75 -1.14 -5.35 26.62
CA LEU A 75 -0.92 -5.73 25.24
C LEU A 75 -1.33 -7.19 24.96
N HIS A 76 -1.01 -8.12 25.82
CA HIS A 76 -1.43 -9.51 25.64
C HIS A 76 -2.91 -9.71 26.00
N ALA A 77 -3.41 -9.01 27.01
CA ALA A 77 -4.83 -9.05 27.36
C ALA A 77 -5.73 -8.50 26.25
N SER A 78 -5.26 -7.46 25.51
CA SER A 78 -6.02 -6.92 24.38
C SER A 78 -6.23 -7.95 23.26
N PHE A 79 -5.24 -8.81 22.97
CA PHE A 79 -5.45 -9.92 22.03
C PHE A 79 -6.50 -10.93 22.51
N VAL A 80 -6.57 -11.20 23.83
CA VAL A 80 -7.62 -12.07 24.38
C VAL A 80 -9.01 -11.42 24.22
N VAL A 81 -9.12 -10.10 24.42
CA VAL A 81 -10.37 -9.36 24.19
C VAL A 81 -10.77 -9.40 22.71
N ILE A 82 -9.80 -9.20 21.79
CA ILE A 82 -10.05 -9.30 20.35
C ILE A 82 -10.57 -10.71 19.99
N LEU A 83 -9.91 -11.76 20.48
CA LEU A 83 -10.35 -13.14 20.24
C LEU A 83 -11.73 -13.43 20.85
N ALA A 84 -12.03 -12.87 22.01
CA ALA A 84 -13.36 -13.00 22.63
C ALA A 84 -14.42 -12.29 21.77
N GLY A 85 -14.13 -11.10 21.23
CA GLY A 85 -14.99 -10.40 20.29
C GLY A 85 -15.23 -11.20 19.02
N ALA A 86 -14.16 -11.72 18.40
CA ALA A 86 -14.25 -12.55 17.19
C ALA A 86 -15.10 -13.83 17.44
N LEU A 87 -14.92 -14.48 18.60
CA LEU A 87 -15.76 -15.63 18.98
C LEU A 87 -17.22 -15.22 19.17
N THR A 88 -17.48 -14.04 19.74
CA THR A 88 -18.84 -13.52 19.92
C THR A 88 -19.52 -13.26 18.57
N THR A 89 -18.80 -12.63 17.62
CA THR A 89 -19.29 -12.46 16.25
C THR A 89 -19.59 -13.80 15.58
N HIS A 90 -18.68 -14.76 15.71
CA HIS A 90 -18.87 -16.11 15.13
C HIS A 90 -20.10 -16.84 15.67
N LEU A 91 -20.46 -16.61 16.95
CA LEU A 91 -21.57 -17.29 17.60
C LEU A 91 -22.93 -16.56 17.44
N PHE A 92 -22.92 -15.23 17.28
CA PHE A 92 -24.10 -14.38 17.38
C PHE A 92 -24.25 -13.39 16.22
N GLY A 93 -23.27 -13.28 15.34
CA GLY A 93 -23.35 -12.46 14.14
C GLY A 93 -24.20 -13.10 13.06
N GLU A 94 -24.93 -12.29 12.33
CA GLU A 94 -25.69 -12.68 11.13
C GLU A 94 -25.25 -11.78 9.98
N ASP A 95 -24.82 -12.38 8.90
CA ASP A 95 -24.41 -11.70 7.67
C ASP A 95 -25.15 -12.28 6.47
N GLY A 96 -25.39 -11.45 5.46
CA GLY A 96 -26.07 -11.87 4.24
C GLY A 96 -26.18 -10.74 3.23
N MET A 97 -27.04 -10.93 2.21
CA MET A 97 -27.23 -9.97 1.13
C MET A 97 -28.72 -9.69 0.90
N VAL A 98 -29.02 -8.46 0.49
CA VAL A 98 -30.33 -8.05 -0.03
C VAL A 98 -30.12 -7.57 -1.46
N HIS A 99 -30.80 -8.19 -2.41
CA HIS A 99 -30.84 -7.77 -3.80
C HIS A 99 -32.15 -7.02 -4.04
N LEU A 100 -32.09 -5.77 -4.43
CA LEU A 100 -33.22 -4.88 -4.64
C LEU A 100 -33.16 -4.26 -6.03
N ARG A 101 -34.28 -4.28 -6.72
CA ARG A 101 -34.48 -3.44 -7.91
C ARG A 101 -35.18 -2.14 -7.52
N GLU A 102 -35.03 -1.10 -8.36
CA GLU A 102 -35.66 0.20 -8.13
C GLU A 102 -37.20 0.06 -7.95
N GLY A 103 -37.70 0.62 -6.88
CA GLY A 103 -39.12 0.52 -6.44
C GLY A 103 -39.46 -0.76 -5.70
N GLU A 104 -38.60 -1.76 -5.65
CA GLU A 104 -38.84 -3.03 -4.94
C GLU A 104 -38.70 -2.86 -3.43
N THR A 105 -39.51 -3.62 -2.70
CA THR A 105 -39.54 -3.61 -1.23
C THR A 105 -39.38 -5.04 -0.71
N LEU A 106 -38.35 -5.29 0.12
CA LEU A 106 -38.12 -6.58 0.76
C LEU A 106 -38.09 -6.46 2.28
N GLY A 107 -38.55 -7.51 2.97
CA GLY A 107 -38.52 -7.65 4.43
C GLY A 107 -37.61 -8.75 4.94
N SER A 108 -36.75 -9.29 4.10
CA SER A 108 -35.80 -10.35 4.45
C SER A 108 -34.49 -10.17 3.69
N PHE A 109 -33.45 -10.85 4.13
CA PHE A 109 -32.16 -10.95 3.44
C PHE A 109 -31.73 -12.42 3.35
N GLU A 110 -30.99 -12.77 2.31
CA GLU A 110 -30.42 -14.09 2.09
C GLU A 110 -29.10 -14.23 2.85
N ARG A 111 -28.99 -15.24 3.72
CA ARG A 111 -27.74 -15.59 4.41
C ARG A 111 -26.78 -16.34 3.47
N GLU A 112 -25.50 -16.43 3.87
CA GLU A 112 -24.48 -17.18 3.13
C GLU A 112 -24.83 -18.67 2.92
N ASP A 113 -25.67 -19.26 3.78
CA ASP A 113 -26.13 -20.64 3.66
C ASP A 113 -27.34 -20.81 2.72
N GLY A 114 -27.79 -19.74 2.06
CA GLY A 114 -28.95 -19.70 1.18
C GLY A 114 -30.29 -19.66 1.92
N SER A 115 -30.31 -19.48 3.23
CA SER A 115 -31.53 -19.35 4.02
C SER A 115 -31.97 -17.88 4.14
N ASP A 116 -33.28 -17.62 4.08
CA ASP A 116 -33.83 -16.28 4.31
C ASP A 116 -33.91 -15.95 5.79
N SER A 117 -33.43 -14.76 6.17
CA SER A 117 -33.59 -14.16 7.50
C SER A 117 -34.50 -12.95 7.43
N ALA A 118 -35.55 -12.92 8.27
CA ALA A 118 -36.50 -11.82 8.29
C ALA A 118 -35.92 -10.57 8.98
N LEU A 119 -36.10 -9.41 8.35
CA LEU A 119 -35.80 -8.10 8.95
C LEU A 119 -37.01 -7.65 9.82
N PRO A 120 -36.79 -6.95 10.93
CA PRO A 120 -37.85 -6.37 11.73
C PRO A 120 -38.50 -5.09 11.12
N PHE A 121 -38.18 -4.78 9.87
CA PHE A 121 -38.65 -3.69 9.02
C PHE A 121 -38.52 -4.12 7.55
N SER A 122 -39.04 -3.30 6.64
CA SER A 122 -38.79 -3.52 5.20
C SER A 122 -37.84 -2.45 4.65
N ILE A 123 -37.13 -2.79 3.59
CA ILE A 123 -36.22 -1.89 2.88
C ILE A 123 -36.66 -1.77 1.42
N ARG A 124 -36.70 -0.54 0.90
CA ARG A 124 -37.02 -0.24 -0.49
C ARG A 124 -35.85 0.50 -1.14
N LEU A 125 -35.50 0.12 -2.37
CA LEU A 125 -34.59 0.87 -3.22
C LEU A 125 -35.38 1.94 -3.96
N ASP A 126 -35.05 3.20 -3.73
CA ASP A 126 -35.71 4.32 -4.40
C ASP A 126 -35.03 4.69 -5.72
N ALA A 127 -33.67 4.69 -5.76
CA ALA A 127 -32.86 4.90 -6.95
C ALA A 127 -31.47 4.31 -6.78
N PHE A 128 -30.84 3.96 -7.90
CA PHE A 128 -29.42 3.58 -7.97
C PHE A 128 -28.68 4.41 -9.02
N ASP A 129 -27.56 5.02 -8.65
CA ASP A 129 -26.74 5.87 -9.51
C ASP A 129 -25.27 5.50 -9.45
N ILE A 130 -24.57 5.66 -10.58
CA ILE A 130 -23.11 5.51 -10.67
C ILE A 130 -22.49 6.87 -10.96
N ASP A 131 -21.71 7.39 -10.02
CA ASP A 131 -20.91 8.59 -10.24
C ASP A 131 -19.60 8.23 -10.95
N TYR A 132 -19.15 9.07 -11.88
CA TYR A 132 -17.90 8.86 -12.62
C TYR A 132 -16.87 9.94 -12.31
N HIS A 133 -15.59 9.59 -12.39
CA HIS A 133 -14.52 10.59 -12.33
C HIS A 133 -14.61 11.57 -13.53
N THR A 134 -14.39 12.85 -13.27
CA THR A 134 -14.46 13.91 -14.28
C THR A 134 -13.59 13.57 -15.50
N GLY A 135 -14.22 13.51 -16.67
CA GLY A 135 -13.55 13.17 -17.93
C GLY A 135 -13.12 11.71 -18.06
N SER A 136 -13.73 10.80 -17.29
CA SER A 136 -13.42 9.37 -17.30
C SER A 136 -14.70 8.55 -17.31
N MET A 137 -14.63 7.33 -17.85
CA MET A 137 -15.66 6.31 -17.71
C MET A 137 -15.43 5.40 -16.50
N MET A 138 -14.46 5.74 -15.64
CA MET A 138 -14.19 4.98 -14.44
C MET A 138 -15.10 5.45 -13.30
N PRO A 139 -15.85 4.55 -12.64
CA PRO A 139 -16.70 4.91 -11.51
C PRO A 139 -15.92 5.56 -10.38
N SER A 140 -16.47 6.60 -9.79
CA SER A 140 -15.96 7.29 -8.61
C SER A 140 -16.76 6.98 -7.34
N ASP A 141 -18.05 6.61 -7.48
CA ASP A 141 -18.89 6.11 -6.40
C ASP A 141 -20.07 5.30 -6.96
N TYR A 142 -20.69 4.46 -6.12
CA TYR A 142 -21.93 3.73 -6.37
C TYR A 142 -22.90 4.11 -5.29
N ARG A 143 -24.07 4.64 -5.63
CA ARG A 143 -25.02 5.23 -4.70
C ARG A 143 -26.37 4.56 -4.80
N SER A 144 -26.83 3.98 -3.67
CA SER A 144 -28.17 3.43 -3.52
C SER A 144 -28.99 4.33 -2.59
N GLU A 145 -30.01 4.96 -3.10
CA GLU A 145 -31.00 5.68 -2.29
C GLU A 145 -32.01 4.67 -1.77
N VAL A 146 -32.07 4.47 -0.45
CA VAL A 146 -32.96 3.48 0.16
C VAL A 146 -33.84 4.11 1.23
N THR A 147 -35.06 3.58 1.35
CA THR A 147 -36.00 3.93 2.42
C THR A 147 -36.28 2.71 3.29
N PHE A 148 -35.97 2.82 4.58
CA PHE A 148 -36.39 1.85 5.58
C PHE A 148 -37.86 2.13 5.96
N LEU A 149 -38.72 1.16 5.70
CA LEU A 149 -40.14 1.22 5.96
C LEU A 149 -40.46 0.59 7.32
N ASP A 150 -40.79 1.45 8.26
CA ASP A 150 -41.17 1.12 9.63
C ASP A 150 -42.27 2.10 10.07
N ALA A 151 -42.54 2.24 11.38
CA ALA A 151 -43.49 3.19 11.92
C ALA A 151 -43.28 4.64 11.43
N GLU A 152 -42.03 5.06 11.30
CA GLU A 152 -41.58 6.29 10.62
C GLU A 152 -40.60 5.92 9.53
N PRO A 153 -40.94 6.17 8.25
CA PRO A 153 -40.04 5.90 7.14
C PRO A 153 -38.75 6.73 7.24
N TYR A 154 -37.58 6.10 7.01
CA TYR A 154 -36.27 6.75 7.07
C TYR A 154 -35.50 6.51 5.77
N SER A 155 -35.25 7.59 5.02
CA SER A 155 -34.49 7.53 3.76
C SER A 155 -33.04 7.89 4.00
N VAL A 156 -32.14 7.18 3.34
CA VAL A 156 -30.67 7.37 3.43
C VAL A 156 -30.01 6.92 2.14
N VAL A 157 -28.87 7.56 1.81
CA VAL A 157 -28.01 7.14 0.70
C VAL A 157 -26.93 6.21 1.24
N ILE A 158 -26.82 5.02 0.66
CA ILE A 158 -25.73 4.07 0.91
C ILE A 158 -24.75 4.19 -0.27
N SER A 159 -23.47 4.38 0.02
CA SER A 159 -22.43 4.37 -1.02
C SER A 159 -21.15 3.75 -0.51
N MET A 160 -20.13 3.64 -1.37
CA MET A 160 -18.83 3.10 -0.98
C MET A 160 -18.26 3.89 0.20
N ASN A 161 -17.89 3.19 1.29
CA ASN A 161 -17.44 3.76 2.57
C ASN A 161 -18.49 4.58 3.35
N HIS A 162 -19.75 4.68 2.90
CA HIS A 162 -20.85 5.35 3.60
C HIS A 162 -22.01 4.36 3.80
N ILE A 163 -22.06 3.79 5.00
CA ILE A 163 -23.00 2.72 5.36
C ILE A 163 -24.27 3.29 6.00
N ALA A 164 -25.40 2.61 5.80
CA ALA A 164 -26.58 2.84 6.60
C ALA A 164 -26.58 1.97 7.86
N LYS A 165 -27.09 2.53 8.97
CA LYS A 165 -27.30 1.81 10.23
C LYS A 165 -28.75 2.01 10.67
N TYR A 166 -29.49 0.91 10.78
CA TYR A 166 -30.88 0.97 11.19
C TYR A 166 -31.26 -0.22 12.10
N ARG A 167 -31.77 0.04 13.29
CA ARG A 167 -32.15 -0.98 14.30
C ARG A 167 -31.10 -2.05 14.61
N GLY A 168 -29.81 -1.69 14.59
CA GLY A 168 -28.70 -2.61 14.85
C GLY A 168 -28.17 -3.33 13.61
N TYR A 169 -28.90 -3.28 12.49
CA TYR A 169 -28.44 -3.73 11.19
C TYR A 169 -27.59 -2.68 10.49
N ARG A 170 -26.64 -3.14 9.69
CA ARG A 170 -25.75 -2.31 8.87
C ARG A 170 -25.88 -2.76 7.43
N PHE A 171 -25.99 -1.80 6.52
CA PHE A 171 -26.14 -2.02 5.09
C PHE A 171 -24.98 -1.38 4.34
N TYR A 172 -24.40 -2.12 3.41
CA TYR A 172 -23.21 -1.74 2.67
C TYR A 172 -23.46 -1.92 1.18
N GLN A 173 -22.92 -1.04 0.33
CA GLN A 173 -22.94 -1.24 -1.10
C GLN A 173 -21.99 -2.39 -1.47
N ALA A 174 -22.51 -3.50 -1.99
CA ALA A 174 -21.72 -4.68 -2.35
C ALA A 174 -21.53 -4.80 -3.86
N ASP A 175 -22.64 -4.76 -4.62
CA ASP A 175 -22.65 -4.93 -6.07
C ASP A 175 -23.89 -4.24 -6.67
N TYR A 176 -24.08 -4.33 -7.98
CA TYR A 176 -25.24 -3.76 -8.68
C TYR A 176 -25.56 -4.58 -9.94
N ASP A 177 -26.78 -4.41 -10.45
CA ASP A 177 -27.20 -5.08 -11.68
C ASP A 177 -26.55 -4.45 -12.93
N GLU A 178 -26.20 -5.27 -13.93
CA GLU A 178 -25.55 -4.80 -15.16
C GLU A 178 -26.36 -3.74 -15.93
N ASP A 179 -27.68 -3.73 -15.75
CA ASP A 179 -28.58 -2.75 -16.37
C ASP A 179 -28.66 -1.42 -15.59
N GLY A 180 -27.99 -1.32 -14.45
CA GLY A 180 -27.96 -0.14 -13.59
C GLY A 180 -29.27 0.16 -12.86
N ALA A 181 -30.24 -0.78 -12.85
CA ALA A 181 -31.57 -0.60 -12.25
C ALA A 181 -31.77 -1.39 -10.94
N GLY A 182 -30.71 -1.90 -10.38
CA GLY A 182 -30.75 -2.66 -9.12
C GLY A 182 -29.45 -2.58 -8.34
N SER A 183 -29.54 -2.81 -7.05
CA SER A 183 -28.42 -2.78 -6.11
C SER A 183 -28.41 -4.02 -5.23
N ILE A 184 -27.22 -4.53 -4.98
CA ILE A 184 -26.98 -5.61 -4.03
C ILE A 184 -26.31 -5.01 -2.80
N LEU A 185 -27.01 -5.10 -1.66
CA LEU A 185 -26.54 -4.58 -0.39
C LEU A 185 -26.12 -5.73 0.52
N ALA A 186 -24.89 -5.70 1.04
CA ALA A 186 -24.48 -6.58 2.12
C ALA A 186 -25.14 -6.11 3.44
N VAL A 187 -25.63 -7.06 4.20
CA VAL A 187 -26.30 -6.84 5.49
C VAL A 187 -25.48 -7.52 6.58
N SER A 188 -25.21 -6.79 7.67
CA SER A 188 -24.54 -7.35 8.85
C SER A 188 -25.27 -6.95 10.12
N HIS A 189 -25.54 -7.92 10.98
CA HIS A 189 -26.12 -7.73 12.31
C HIS A 189 -25.25 -8.41 13.35
N ASP A 190 -24.38 -7.63 14.00
CA ASP A 190 -23.54 -8.06 15.12
C ASP A 190 -23.67 -7.07 16.29
N PRO A 191 -24.58 -7.35 17.22
CA PRO A 191 -24.86 -6.44 18.32
C PRO A 191 -23.74 -6.34 19.36
N TRP A 192 -22.90 -7.35 19.50
CA TRP A 192 -21.94 -7.45 20.60
C TRP A 192 -20.48 -7.61 20.14
N GLY A 193 -20.22 -8.46 19.16
CA GLY A 193 -18.87 -8.89 18.79
C GLY A 193 -18.00 -7.76 18.29
N VAL A 194 -18.53 -6.92 17.39
CA VAL A 194 -17.79 -5.75 16.87
C VAL A 194 -17.42 -4.78 17.99
N GLY A 195 -18.33 -4.53 18.94
CA GLY A 195 -18.05 -3.64 20.08
C GLY A 195 -16.92 -4.16 20.96
N ILE A 196 -16.92 -5.46 21.28
CA ILE A 196 -15.87 -6.12 22.07
C ILE A 196 -14.54 -6.08 21.32
N THR A 197 -14.54 -6.40 20.01
CA THR A 197 -13.35 -6.38 19.16
C THR A 197 -12.73 -4.98 19.10
N TYR A 198 -13.54 -3.92 18.92
CA TYR A 198 -13.05 -2.54 18.90
C TYR A 198 -12.50 -2.08 20.25
N ALA A 199 -13.12 -2.50 21.36
CA ALA A 199 -12.54 -2.29 22.68
C ALA A 199 -11.16 -2.95 22.80
N GLY A 200 -11.00 -4.16 22.26
CA GLY A 200 -9.71 -4.84 22.16
C GLY A 200 -8.69 -4.07 21.32
N TYR A 201 -9.08 -3.50 20.16
CA TYR A 201 -8.19 -2.67 19.34
C TYR A 201 -7.75 -1.39 20.05
N LEU A 202 -8.65 -0.73 20.76
CA LEU A 202 -8.32 0.46 21.56
C LEU A 202 -7.35 0.12 22.69
N LEU A 203 -7.58 -0.98 23.43
CA LEU A 203 -6.68 -1.46 24.47
C LEU A 203 -5.30 -1.80 23.89
N LEU A 204 -5.25 -2.43 22.72
CA LEU A 204 -4.03 -2.74 22.00
C LEU A 204 -3.25 -1.47 21.67
N LEU A 205 -3.88 -0.47 21.06
CA LEU A 205 -3.25 0.80 20.71
C LEU A 205 -2.67 1.49 21.95
N VAL A 206 -3.47 1.63 23.01
CA VAL A 206 -3.03 2.25 24.28
C VAL A 206 -1.85 1.48 24.88
N SER A 207 -1.90 0.16 24.88
CA SER A 207 -0.84 -0.67 25.42
C SER A 207 0.45 -0.57 24.62
N MET A 208 0.37 -0.50 23.30
CA MET A 208 1.53 -0.37 22.42
C MET A 208 2.21 0.99 22.59
N ILE A 209 1.44 2.07 22.67
CA ILE A 209 1.97 3.42 22.97
C ILE A 209 2.62 3.41 24.35
N GLY A 210 1.93 2.90 25.36
CA GLY A 210 2.41 2.82 26.74
C GLY A 210 3.69 1.96 26.90
N PHE A 211 3.85 0.91 26.07
CA PHE A 211 5.03 0.06 26.07
C PHE A 211 6.33 0.85 25.81
N PHE A 212 6.33 1.82 24.92
CA PHE A 212 7.51 2.65 24.66
C PHE A 212 7.88 3.55 25.84
N PHE A 213 6.93 3.87 26.72
CA PHE A 213 7.18 4.66 27.94
C PHE A 213 7.49 3.77 29.16
N GLN A 214 7.21 2.47 29.10
CA GLN A 214 7.44 1.53 30.21
C GLN A 214 8.93 1.36 30.48
N LYS A 215 9.34 1.51 31.75
CA LYS A 215 10.72 1.24 32.22
C LYS A 215 11.02 -0.26 32.11
N ASP A 216 12.30 -0.62 32.01
CA ASP A 216 12.81 -2.01 32.03
C ASP A 216 12.33 -2.93 30.89
N THR A 217 12.03 -2.36 29.73
CA THR A 217 11.80 -3.12 28.50
C THR A 217 13.11 -3.44 27.77
N PRO A 218 13.18 -4.56 27.03
CA PRO A 218 14.32 -4.86 26.16
C PRO A 218 14.58 -3.75 25.14
N PHE A 219 13.51 -3.11 24.62
CA PHE A 219 13.59 -1.95 23.74
C PHE A 219 14.42 -0.81 24.39
N ARG A 220 14.03 -0.37 25.60
CA ARG A 220 14.75 0.71 26.31
C ARG A 220 16.16 0.32 26.72
N ALA A 221 16.39 -0.95 27.04
CA ALA A 221 17.73 -1.45 27.34
C ALA A 221 18.64 -1.37 26.11
N SER A 222 18.16 -1.81 24.93
CA SER A 222 18.91 -1.71 23.68
C SER A 222 19.08 -0.25 23.25
N LEU A 223 18.02 0.58 23.36
CA LEU A 223 18.08 1.99 23.04
C LEU A 223 19.11 2.75 23.90
N ARG A 224 19.16 2.49 25.22
CA ARG A 224 20.15 3.09 26.13
C ARG A 224 21.58 2.74 25.72
N ARG A 225 21.85 1.47 25.38
CA ARG A 225 23.17 1.05 24.89
C ARG A 225 23.59 1.76 23.62
N ILE A 226 22.65 1.99 22.70
CA ILE A 226 22.91 2.67 21.43
C ILE A 226 23.11 4.19 21.62
N VAL A 227 22.28 4.83 22.44
CA VAL A 227 22.36 6.28 22.69
C VAL A 227 23.65 6.68 23.40
N SER A 228 24.22 5.79 24.22
CA SER A 228 25.53 6.04 24.85
C SER A 228 26.68 6.14 23.84
N TRP A 229 26.47 5.81 22.56
CA TRP A 229 27.50 5.83 21.52
C TRP A 229 27.64 7.15 20.77
N GLY A 230 26.79 8.15 21.01
CA GLY A 230 26.95 9.45 20.38
C GLY A 230 25.71 10.33 20.42
N ALA A 231 25.79 11.35 21.26
CA ALA A 231 24.93 12.52 21.16
C ALA A 231 25.67 13.61 20.37
N ALA A 232 25.20 13.96 19.18
CA ALA A 232 25.48 15.27 18.58
C ALA A 232 24.47 15.60 17.47
N VAL A 233 23.67 16.54 17.79
CA VAL A 233 23.06 17.70 17.11
C VAL A 233 22.88 17.66 15.59
N LEU A 234 21.62 17.86 15.22
CA LEU A 234 21.11 18.34 13.93
C LEU A 234 21.56 19.76 13.65
N LEU A 235 22.00 20.02 12.42
CA LEU A 235 21.84 21.32 11.80
C LEU A 235 21.80 21.22 10.28
N LEU A 236 20.77 21.83 9.74
CA LEU A 236 20.39 22.03 8.34
C LEU A 236 21.44 22.78 7.54
N LEU A 237 21.46 22.54 6.25
CA LEU A 237 21.59 23.61 5.27
C LEU A 237 20.93 23.22 3.94
N LEU A 238 19.90 23.95 3.60
CA LEU A 238 19.28 24.05 2.28
C LEU A 238 20.14 24.94 1.39
N VAL A 239 20.47 24.48 0.22
CA VAL A 239 20.92 25.35 -0.88
C VAL A 239 20.21 24.89 -2.15
N PRO A 240 19.44 25.77 -2.80
CA PRO A 240 18.84 25.46 -4.10
C PRO A 240 19.86 25.74 -5.20
N GLN A 241 20.13 24.76 -6.03
CA GLN A 241 20.78 25.01 -7.32
C GLN A 241 19.82 24.67 -8.46
N GLN A 242 19.28 25.72 -9.06
CA GLN A 242 18.70 25.64 -10.39
C GLN A 242 19.78 25.42 -11.43
N ARG A 243 19.68 24.32 -12.17
CA ARG A 243 20.24 24.21 -13.51
C ARG A 243 19.25 23.54 -14.43
N SER A 244 18.68 24.37 -15.30
CA SER A 244 17.92 23.94 -16.47
C SER A 244 18.83 23.15 -17.40
N PHE A 245 18.50 21.89 -17.65
CA PHE A 245 19.04 21.17 -18.80
C PHE A 245 17.93 21.00 -19.81
N ALA A 246 17.91 21.89 -20.81
CA ALA A 246 17.22 21.67 -22.07
C ALA A 246 18.03 20.66 -22.88
N GLY A 247 17.65 19.38 -22.80
CA GLY A 247 18.23 18.32 -23.62
C GLY A 247 17.43 18.15 -24.92
N GLY A 248 17.61 19.05 -25.88
CA GLY A 248 17.25 18.78 -27.27
C GLY A 248 18.27 17.84 -27.91
N ARG A 249 17.82 16.80 -28.63
CA ARG A 249 18.69 16.04 -29.54
C ARG A 249 19.27 17.02 -30.56
N PRO A 250 20.58 17.03 -30.82
CA PRO A 250 21.16 17.84 -31.89
C PRO A 250 20.76 17.22 -33.23
N GLY A 251 20.09 18.01 -34.09
CA GLY A 251 19.82 17.62 -35.46
C GLY A 251 18.38 17.77 -35.98
N THR A 252 17.41 18.18 -35.16
CA THR A 252 16.04 18.47 -35.65
C THR A 252 15.90 19.92 -36.05
N ASP A 253 15.31 20.13 -37.23
CA ASP A 253 14.87 21.40 -37.75
C ASP A 253 14.03 22.16 -36.69
N PRO A 254 14.20 23.49 -36.50
CA PRO A 254 13.39 24.30 -35.59
C PRO A 254 11.89 24.10 -35.74
N ASP A 255 11.42 23.95 -37.02
CA ASP A 255 10.01 23.80 -37.34
C ASP A 255 9.46 22.44 -36.89
N MET A 256 10.20 21.35 -37.05
CA MET A 256 9.84 20.02 -36.52
C MET A 256 9.85 19.94 -34.99
N ARG A 257 10.61 20.78 -34.33
CA ARG A 257 10.52 20.92 -32.85
C ARG A 257 9.22 21.57 -32.42
N GLN A 258 8.71 22.54 -33.17
CA GLN A 258 7.41 23.15 -32.88
C GLN A 258 6.28 22.15 -33.09
N VAL A 259 6.36 21.31 -34.12
CA VAL A 259 5.39 20.24 -34.36
C VAL A 259 5.39 19.24 -33.17
N GLY A 260 6.55 18.82 -32.73
CA GLY A 260 6.68 17.93 -31.53
C GLY A 260 6.08 18.57 -30.28
N GLN A 261 6.24 19.86 -30.06
CA GLN A 261 5.62 20.60 -28.96
C GLN A 261 4.10 20.70 -29.12
N ALA A 262 3.61 21.04 -30.31
CA ALA A 262 2.19 21.13 -30.61
C ALA A 262 1.49 19.76 -30.44
N LEU A 263 2.14 18.67 -30.87
CA LEU A 263 1.65 17.32 -30.68
C LEU A 263 1.58 16.98 -29.16
N GLY A 264 2.63 17.30 -28.41
CA GLY A 264 2.67 17.11 -26.95
C GLY A 264 1.64 17.94 -26.19
N ASP A 265 1.19 19.07 -26.77
CA ASP A 265 0.18 19.95 -26.18
C ASP A 265 -1.27 19.43 -26.36
N LEU A 266 -1.49 18.46 -27.22
CA LEU A 266 -2.80 17.81 -27.32
C LEU A 266 -3.13 17.06 -26.02
N SER A 267 -4.42 16.85 -25.80
CA SER A 267 -4.92 15.97 -24.75
C SER A 267 -5.32 14.62 -25.33
N VAL A 268 -5.07 13.55 -24.58
CA VAL A 268 -5.44 12.18 -24.95
C VAL A 268 -6.11 11.49 -23.77
N TYR A 269 -7.14 10.70 -24.05
CA TYR A 269 -7.71 9.82 -23.03
C TYR A 269 -6.89 8.53 -22.97
N TYR A 270 -6.13 8.41 -21.87
CA TYR A 270 -5.23 7.29 -21.66
C TYR A 270 -5.14 6.92 -20.18
N GLY A 271 -5.14 5.62 -19.85
CA GLY A 271 -5.11 5.18 -18.48
C GLY A 271 -6.31 5.65 -17.65
N HIS A 272 -7.51 5.61 -18.24
CA HIS A 272 -8.78 6.03 -17.65
C HIS A 272 -8.84 7.51 -17.23
N ARG A 273 -8.03 8.37 -17.85
CA ARG A 273 -8.04 9.82 -17.61
C ARG A 273 -7.61 10.60 -18.84
N VAL A 274 -7.95 11.88 -18.83
CA VAL A 274 -7.42 12.82 -19.82
C VAL A 274 -6.04 13.29 -19.36
N CYS A 275 -5.04 13.16 -20.21
CA CYS A 275 -3.66 13.56 -19.92
C CYS A 275 -2.99 14.22 -21.14
N PRO A 276 -1.86 14.95 -20.93
CA PRO A 276 -1.08 15.46 -22.05
C PRO A 276 -0.56 14.33 -22.95
N PHE A 277 -0.52 14.57 -24.24
CA PHE A 277 -0.01 13.61 -25.23
C PHE A 277 1.46 13.22 -24.96
N ASP A 278 2.26 14.13 -24.38
CA ASP A 278 3.61 13.86 -23.90
C ASP A 278 3.71 12.64 -22.99
N THR A 279 2.67 12.39 -22.20
CA THR A 279 2.61 11.22 -21.27
C THR A 279 2.59 9.91 -22.05
N TYR A 280 1.78 9.86 -23.11
CA TYR A 280 1.70 8.69 -23.98
C TYR A 280 3.00 8.49 -24.78
N LEU A 281 3.52 9.59 -25.38
CA LEU A 281 4.77 9.57 -26.14
C LEU A 281 5.96 9.00 -25.34
N GLN A 282 6.05 9.35 -24.07
CA GLN A 282 7.15 8.86 -23.22
C GLN A 282 7.02 7.38 -22.91
N GLU A 283 5.82 6.87 -22.79
CA GLU A 283 5.59 5.46 -22.44
C GLU A 283 5.78 4.54 -23.65
N LYS A 284 5.27 4.95 -24.82
CA LYS A 284 5.25 4.14 -26.04
C LYS A 284 6.35 4.43 -27.04
N GLY A 285 6.90 5.64 -27.00
CA GLY A 285 7.85 6.12 -28.00
C GLY A 285 7.17 6.72 -29.22
N LEU A 286 7.92 7.52 -30.00
CA LEU A 286 7.39 8.28 -31.12
C LEU A 286 6.92 7.38 -32.25
N ASP A 287 7.73 6.39 -32.65
CA ASP A 287 7.41 5.54 -33.81
C ASP A 287 6.15 4.69 -33.61
N GLU A 288 6.01 4.07 -32.41
CA GLU A 288 4.81 3.32 -32.04
C GLU A 288 3.58 4.25 -31.98
N THR A 289 3.75 5.47 -31.47
CA THR A 289 2.69 6.46 -31.36
C THR A 289 2.17 6.94 -32.71
N LEU A 290 3.07 7.25 -33.64
CA LEU A 290 2.67 7.70 -34.98
C LEU A 290 1.95 6.58 -35.77
N GLY A 291 2.36 5.33 -35.58
CA GLY A 291 1.71 4.16 -36.16
C GLY A 291 0.33 3.84 -35.56
N ALA A 292 -0.03 4.44 -34.42
CA ALA A 292 -1.28 4.17 -33.69
C ALA A 292 -2.17 5.42 -33.51
N LEU A 293 -1.88 6.53 -34.20
CA LEU A 293 -2.64 7.79 -34.05
C LEU A 293 -4.15 7.62 -34.31
N ASP A 294 -4.52 6.74 -35.24
CA ASP A 294 -5.90 6.39 -35.56
C ASP A 294 -6.65 5.68 -34.43
N ARG A 295 -5.91 4.98 -33.53
CA ARG A 295 -6.44 4.26 -32.39
C ARG A 295 -6.38 5.05 -31.08
N MET A 296 -5.86 6.26 -31.13
CA MET A 296 -5.75 7.12 -29.96
C MET A 296 -7.03 7.93 -29.76
N LYS A 297 -7.53 7.93 -28.53
CA LYS A 297 -8.74 8.66 -28.14
C LYS A 297 -8.43 10.16 -28.01
N LEU A 298 -8.41 10.85 -29.14
CA LEU A 298 -8.08 12.28 -29.27
C LEU A 298 -9.31 13.16 -29.40
N PHE A 299 -10.47 12.61 -29.79
CA PHE A 299 -11.66 13.38 -30.16
C PHE A 299 -12.73 13.25 -29.07
N PRO A 300 -12.94 14.30 -28.26
CA PRO A 300 -14.04 14.34 -27.30
C PRO A 300 -15.36 14.63 -28.01
N VAL A 301 -16.41 13.95 -27.60
CA VAL A 301 -17.80 14.22 -28.02
C VAL A 301 -18.65 14.41 -26.80
N GLN A 302 -19.41 15.49 -26.74
CA GLN A 302 -20.32 15.77 -25.64
C GLN A 302 -21.72 15.29 -26.03
N ASP A 303 -22.34 14.48 -25.20
CA ASP A 303 -23.71 14.02 -25.35
C ASP A 303 -24.73 15.12 -24.95
N PRO A 304 -26.03 14.95 -25.22
CA PRO A 304 -27.07 15.91 -24.81
C PRO A 304 -27.20 16.10 -23.30
N ALA A 305 -26.73 15.11 -22.50
CA ALA A 305 -26.70 15.18 -21.04
C ALA A 305 -25.49 15.94 -20.51
N GLY A 306 -24.55 16.35 -21.38
CA GLY A 306 -23.34 17.09 -21.02
C GLY A 306 -22.14 16.20 -20.70
N THR A 307 -22.27 14.88 -20.81
CA THR A 307 -21.17 13.93 -20.57
C THR A 307 -20.19 13.94 -21.74
N VAL A 308 -18.90 14.02 -21.46
CA VAL A 308 -17.85 14.04 -22.48
C VAL A 308 -17.19 12.67 -22.60
N THR A 309 -17.36 12.04 -23.75
CA THR A 309 -16.73 10.75 -24.09
C THR A 309 -15.66 10.93 -25.14
N TRP A 310 -14.52 10.26 -25.00
CA TRP A 310 -13.37 10.37 -25.90
C TRP A 310 -13.33 9.20 -26.89
N TYR A 311 -13.19 9.50 -28.16
CA TYR A 311 -13.15 8.55 -29.27
C TYR A 311 -11.82 8.58 -30.01
N ALA A 312 -11.43 7.45 -30.55
CA ALA A 312 -10.40 7.33 -31.57
C ALA A 312 -11.04 7.44 -32.97
N ALA A 313 -10.25 7.76 -33.95
CA ALA A 313 -10.73 7.80 -35.34
C ALA A 313 -11.21 6.42 -35.83
N SER A 314 -10.67 5.35 -35.30
CA SER A 314 -11.03 3.95 -35.60
C SER A 314 -12.19 3.40 -34.77
N ASP A 315 -12.68 4.13 -33.76
CA ASP A 315 -13.80 3.69 -32.93
C ASP A 315 -15.13 3.80 -33.69
N LYS A 316 -16.17 3.09 -33.19
CA LYS A 316 -17.55 3.33 -33.63
C LYS A 316 -17.99 4.71 -33.11
N LEU A 317 -18.09 5.67 -34.00
CA LEU A 317 -18.46 7.03 -33.67
C LEU A 317 -19.96 7.16 -33.37
N PRO A 318 -20.36 8.06 -32.43
CA PRO A 318 -21.76 8.31 -32.10
C PRO A 318 -22.51 9.01 -33.26
N GLU A 319 -23.85 8.90 -33.26
CA GLU A 319 -24.72 9.42 -34.31
C GLU A 319 -24.50 10.91 -34.59
N GLN A 320 -24.29 11.71 -33.55
CA GLN A 320 -23.99 13.15 -33.67
C GLN A 320 -22.76 13.45 -34.53
N VAL A 321 -21.75 12.57 -34.56
CA VAL A 321 -20.57 12.71 -35.42
C VAL A 321 -20.87 12.18 -36.83
N LEU A 322 -21.69 11.13 -36.94
CA LEU A 322 -22.04 10.52 -38.23
C LEU A 322 -22.99 11.41 -39.05
N GLU A 323 -23.84 12.20 -38.40
CA GLU A 323 -24.78 13.15 -39.05
C GLU A 323 -24.10 14.43 -39.55
N ASP A 324 -22.94 14.82 -38.95
CA ASP A 324 -22.14 15.98 -39.39
C ASP A 324 -20.96 15.51 -40.25
N GLU A 325 -21.13 15.56 -41.59
CA GLU A 325 -20.12 15.13 -42.55
C GLU A 325 -18.77 15.86 -42.39
N ALA A 326 -18.79 17.13 -42.00
CA ALA A 326 -17.58 17.91 -41.79
C ALA A 326 -16.84 17.42 -40.51
N LEU A 327 -17.59 17.17 -39.44
CA LEU A 327 -17.03 16.65 -38.19
C LEU A 327 -16.55 15.21 -38.38
N TRP A 328 -17.31 14.36 -39.05
CA TRP A 328 -16.90 12.99 -39.36
C TRP A 328 -15.59 12.96 -40.14
N THR A 329 -15.50 13.79 -41.23
CA THR A 329 -14.26 13.88 -42.02
C THR A 329 -13.09 14.38 -41.18
N PHE A 330 -13.31 15.40 -40.34
CA PHE A 330 -12.29 15.92 -39.43
C PHE A 330 -11.78 14.84 -38.47
N VAL A 331 -12.66 14.12 -37.78
CA VAL A 331 -12.30 13.08 -36.81
C VAL A 331 -11.56 11.93 -37.49
N THR A 332 -12.06 11.43 -38.62
CA THR A 332 -11.52 10.24 -39.27
C THR A 332 -10.24 10.51 -40.08
N LYS A 333 -10.06 11.72 -40.62
CA LYS A 333 -8.92 12.03 -41.49
C LYS A 333 -7.76 12.75 -40.80
N SER A 334 -7.99 13.46 -39.70
CA SER A 334 -6.94 14.21 -39.03
C SER A 334 -5.72 13.35 -38.64
N PRO A 335 -5.84 12.09 -38.09
CA PRO A 335 -4.68 11.28 -37.78
C PRO A 335 -3.83 10.94 -39.00
N ASP A 336 -4.46 10.61 -40.14
CA ASP A 336 -3.77 10.29 -41.39
C ASP A 336 -3.05 11.52 -41.95
N LEU A 337 -3.73 12.67 -41.96
CA LEU A 337 -3.14 13.93 -42.41
C LEU A 337 -1.96 14.39 -41.55
N ILE A 338 -2.03 14.20 -40.24
CA ILE A 338 -0.88 14.46 -39.31
C ILE A 338 0.28 13.57 -39.71
N ARG A 339 0.05 12.27 -39.94
CA ARG A 339 1.10 11.30 -40.29
C ARG A 339 1.71 11.64 -41.66
N GLU A 340 0.88 11.90 -42.68
CA GLU A 340 1.33 12.27 -44.01
C GLU A 340 2.17 13.56 -44.01
N SER A 341 1.73 14.58 -43.26
CA SER A 341 2.51 15.83 -43.11
C SER A 341 3.84 15.62 -42.45
N LEU A 342 3.91 14.73 -41.43
CA LEU A 342 5.16 14.38 -40.75
C LEU A 342 6.11 13.56 -41.66
N GLU A 343 5.58 12.66 -42.49
CA GLU A 343 6.35 11.87 -43.46
C GLU A 343 6.87 12.73 -44.61
N ALA A 344 6.12 13.80 -44.98
CA ALA A 344 6.50 14.74 -46.01
C ALA A 344 7.39 15.91 -45.54
N ASP A 345 7.78 15.93 -44.24
CA ASP A 345 8.49 17.05 -43.59
C ASP A 345 7.74 18.42 -43.73
N ASP A 346 6.39 18.38 -43.92
CA ASP A 346 5.54 19.57 -43.95
C ASP A 346 5.14 20.01 -42.54
N ALA A 347 6.04 20.74 -41.87
CA ALA A 347 5.83 21.26 -40.54
C ALA A 347 4.63 22.24 -40.49
N ALA A 348 4.40 23.05 -41.53
CA ALA A 348 3.33 24.05 -41.53
C ALA A 348 1.94 23.37 -41.61
N GLY A 349 1.79 22.38 -42.49
CA GLY A 349 0.58 21.57 -42.60
C GLY A 349 0.29 20.80 -41.30
N ALA A 350 1.31 20.15 -40.71
CA ALA A 350 1.15 19.46 -39.45
C ALA A 350 0.70 20.41 -38.32
N LEU A 351 1.30 21.58 -38.17
CA LEU A 351 0.96 22.56 -37.14
C LEU A 351 -0.48 23.08 -37.31
N GLN A 352 -0.94 23.28 -38.55
CA GLN A 352 -2.31 23.71 -38.82
C GLN A 352 -3.34 22.66 -38.38
N ILE A 353 -3.10 21.39 -38.68
CA ILE A 353 -3.98 20.28 -38.30
C ILE A 353 -4.00 20.12 -36.79
N LEU A 354 -2.82 20.11 -36.15
CA LEU A 354 -2.69 20.00 -34.68
C LEU A 354 -3.37 21.14 -33.94
N ALA A 355 -3.28 22.39 -34.47
CA ALA A 355 -4.00 23.55 -33.94
C ALA A 355 -5.53 23.38 -34.05
N GLY A 356 -6.01 22.81 -35.18
CA GLY A 356 -7.42 22.46 -35.34
C GLY A 356 -7.91 21.43 -34.34
N VAL A 357 -7.16 20.34 -34.13
CA VAL A 357 -7.51 19.32 -33.15
C VAL A 357 -7.50 19.91 -31.72
N LYS A 358 -6.52 20.73 -31.39
CA LYS A 358 -6.46 21.39 -30.09
C LYS A 358 -7.65 22.33 -29.85
N ALA A 359 -7.99 23.17 -30.82
CA ALA A 359 -9.14 24.07 -30.72
C ALA A 359 -10.47 23.30 -30.57
N TYR A 360 -10.61 22.17 -31.28
CA TYR A 360 -11.74 21.26 -31.09
C TYR A 360 -11.83 20.70 -29.69
N GLN A 361 -10.71 20.20 -29.16
CA GLN A 361 -10.65 19.69 -27.78
C GLN A 361 -11.00 20.76 -26.74
N GLU A 362 -10.46 21.97 -26.89
CA GLU A 362 -10.71 23.09 -25.98
C GLU A 362 -12.19 23.56 -26.04
N LYS A 363 -12.82 23.47 -27.20
CA LYS A 363 -14.23 23.82 -27.35
C LYS A 363 -15.16 22.76 -26.76
N THR A 364 -14.89 21.47 -27.02
CA THR A 364 -15.82 20.37 -26.72
C THR A 364 -15.61 19.81 -25.33
N ALA A 365 -14.39 19.81 -24.81
CA ALA A 365 -14.01 19.17 -23.57
C ALA A 365 -13.51 20.13 -22.46
N ALA A 366 -13.84 21.43 -22.56
CA ALA A 366 -13.33 22.45 -21.62
C ALA A 366 -13.54 22.09 -20.14
N SER A 367 -14.64 21.42 -19.80
CA SER A 367 -14.97 21.01 -18.42
C SER A 367 -14.12 19.86 -17.87
N VAL A 368 -13.55 19.03 -18.75
CA VAL A 368 -12.84 17.80 -18.38
C VAL A 368 -11.34 17.86 -18.68
N LEU A 369 -10.87 18.92 -19.37
CA LEU A 369 -9.44 19.08 -19.62
C LEU A 369 -8.66 19.32 -18.32
N PRO A 370 -7.44 18.74 -18.19
CA PRO A 370 -6.60 18.97 -17.03
C PRO A 370 -6.18 20.45 -16.93
N SER A 371 -6.18 21.00 -15.74
CA SER A 371 -5.75 22.39 -15.52
C SER A 371 -4.30 22.59 -15.98
N PRO A 372 -3.92 23.82 -16.42
CA PRO A 372 -2.56 24.11 -16.86
C PRO A 372 -1.50 23.81 -15.78
N ALA A 373 -1.87 23.87 -14.49
CA ALA A 373 -1.00 23.51 -13.38
C ALA A 373 -0.73 22.00 -13.35
N LYS A 374 -1.76 21.16 -13.54
CA LYS A 374 -1.63 19.70 -13.64
C LYS A 374 -0.77 19.30 -14.85
N VAL A 375 -0.99 19.89 -16.00
CA VAL A 375 -0.18 19.64 -17.21
C VAL A 375 1.30 19.97 -16.96
N ARG A 376 1.59 21.14 -16.35
CA ARG A 376 2.98 21.49 -16.00
C ARG A 376 3.60 20.53 -14.99
N ALA A 377 2.85 20.12 -13.97
CA ALA A 377 3.33 19.16 -12.97
C ALA A 377 3.62 17.79 -13.59
N GLU A 378 2.76 17.32 -14.50
CA GLU A 378 2.93 16.06 -15.21
C GLU A 378 4.15 16.09 -16.13
N ARG A 379 4.33 17.14 -16.92
CA ARG A 379 5.53 17.34 -17.74
C ARG A 379 6.81 17.43 -16.90
N ALA A 380 6.76 18.10 -15.75
CA ALA A 380 7.89 18.14 -14.83
C ALA A 380 8.21 16.74 -14.29
N TYR A 381 7.18 15.98 -13.87
CA TYR A 381 7.33 14.61 -13.39
C TYR A 381 7.98 13.72 -14.46
N ILE A 382 7.47 13.73 -15.68
CA ILE A 382 7.98 12.96 -16.82
C ILE A 382 9.47 13.24 -17.07
N ARG A 383 9.91 14.50 -17.01
CA ARG A 383 11.30 14.89 -17.22
C ARG A 383 12.24 14.44 -16.12
N ILE A 384 11.76 14.44 -14.88
CA ILE A 384 12.58 14.20 -13.68
C ILE A 384 12.59 12.73 -13.29
N ALA A 385 11.46 12.02 -13.40
CA ALA A 385 11.32 10.66 -12.91
C ALA A 385 12.16 9.67 -13.74
N ARG A 386 13.29 9.23 -13.18
CA ARG A 386 14.21 8.26 -13.79
C ARG A 386 14.53 7.13 -12.81
N PRO A 387 13.59 6.22 -12.53
CA PRO A 387 13.78 5.17 -11.54
C PRO A 387 14.97 4.25 -11.85
N ARG A 388 15.26 3.99 -13.13
CA ARG A 388 16.38 3.14 -13.55
C ARG A 388 17.74 3.67 -13.10
N VAL A 389 18.00 4.96 -13.27
CA VAL A 389 19.27 5.57 -12.83
C VAL A 389 19.40 5.53 -11.32
N GLN A 390 18.30 5.75 -10.61
CA GLN A 390 18.29 5.78 -9.15
C GLN A 390 18.56 4.44 -8.51
N PHE A 391 17.91 3.35 -8.98
CA PHE A 391 18.16 2.06 -8.36
C PHE A 391 19.62 1.62 -8.58
N MET A 392 20.19 1.89 -9.76
CA MET A 392 21.61 1.57 -10.02
C MET A 392 22.54 2.33 -9.08
N LEU A 393 22.29 3.63 -8.90
CA LEU A 393 23.07 4.46 -7.97
C LEU A 393 22.95 3.98 -6.53
N CYS A 394 21.73 3.74 -6.06
CA CYS A 394 21.48 3.27 -4.71
C CYS A 394 22.09 1.89 -4.45
N LEU A 395 21.93 0.93 -5.37
CA LEU A 395 22.51 -0.42 -5.22
C LEU A 395 24.03 -0.38 -5.24
N ALA A 396 24.64 0.34 -6.17
CA ALA A 396 26.10 0.45 -6.26
C ALA A 396 26.69 1.08 -5.00
N LEU A 397 26.15 2.20 -4.55
CA LEU A 397 26.59 2.89 -3.35
C LEU A 397 26.32 2.05 -2.10
N GLY A 398 25.14 1.44 -2.00
CA GLY A 398 24.76 0.57 -0.88
C GLY A 398 25.68 -0.64 -0.76
N LEU A 399 26.01 -1.31 -1.87
CA LEU A 399 26.92 -2.44 -1.90
C LEU A 399 28.35 -2.03 -1.53
N ALA A 400 28.84 -0.93 -2.08
CA ALA A 400 30.18 -0.42 -1.75
C ALA A 400 30.32 -0.08 -0.27
N LEU A 401 29.34 0.64 0.30
CA LEU A 401 29.30 0.96 1.73
C LEU A 401 29.14 -0.29 2.59
N PHE A 402 28.34 -1.27 2.16
CA PHE A 402 28.16 -2.53 2.86
C PHE A 402 29.49 -3.30 2.97
N VAL A 403 30.17 -3.53 1.85
CA VAL A 403 31.47 -4.22 1.83
C VAL A 403 32.50 -3.48 2.67
N LEU A 404 32.59 -2.17 2.52
CA LEU A 404 33.53 -1.34 3.28
C LEU A 404 33.26 -1.43 4.80
N THR A 405 31.99 -1.37 5.19
CA THR A 405 31.56 -1.46 6.60
C THR A 405 31.91 -2.83 7.19
N VAL A 406 31.59 -3.92 6.50
CA VAL A 406 31.89 -5.29 6.94
C VAL A 406 33.39 -5.50 7.08
N VAL A 407 34.20 -5.10 6.07
CA VAL A 407 35.65 -5.23 6.11
C VAL A 407 36.27 -4.44 7.27
N ARG A 408 35.82 -3.19 7.48
CA ARG A 408 36.31 -2.37 8.59
C ARG A 408 35.93 -2.95 9.96
N MET A 409 34.69 -3.39 10.11
CA MET A 409 34.23 -4.03 11.36
C MET A 409 34.97 -5.34 11.66
N SER A 410 35.19 -6.17 10.64
CA SER A 410 35.93 -7.43 10.81
C SER A 410 37.39 -7.21 11.23
N ARG A 411 37.97 -6.05 10.86
CA ARG A 411 39.32 -5.64 11.26
C ARG A 411 39.35 -4.81 12.55
N GLY A 412 38.23 -4.64 13.25
CA GLY A 412 38.14 -3.82 14.47
C GLY A 412 38.34 -2.31 14.23
N ARG A 413 38.25 -1.84 12.99
CA ARG A 413 38.47 -0.43 12.61
C ARG A 413 37.16 0.31 12.42
N LYS A 414 37.07 1.55 12.90
CA LYS A 414 35.93 2.44 12.63
C LYS A 414 36.00 2.97 11.19
N LEU A 415 34.83 3.30 10.62
CA LEU A 415 34.77 4.05 9.37
C LEU A 415 35.35 5.46 9.56
N PRO A 416 36.08 6.02 8.55
CA PRO A 416 36.45 7.43 8.57
C PRO A 416 35.23 8.32 8.71
N GLY A 417 35.28 9.33 9.60
CA GLY A 417 34.10 10.12 9.98
C GLY A 417 33.42 10.87 8.83
N TRP A 418 34.14 11.16 7.74
CA TRP A 418 33.58 11.83 6.57
C TRP A 418 32.65 10.91 5.74
N ILE A 419 32.86 9.58 5.75
CA ILE A 419 32.08 8.62 4.95
C ILE A 419 30.60 8.63 5.34
N PRO A 420 30.24 8.46 6.65
CA PRO A 420 28.83 8.57 7.06
C PRO A 420 28.22 9.94 6.74
N VAL A 421 28.98 11.02 6.85
CA VAL A 421 28.47 12.35 6.49
C VAL A 421 28.20 12.45 5.00
N ALA A 422 29.11 11.98 4.17
CA ALA A 422 28.92 11.96 2.71
C ALA A 422 27.73 11.07 2.32
N GLY A 423 27.60 9.88 2.91
CA GLY A 423 26.46 8.98 2.70
C GLY A 423 25.14 9.64 3.07
N ALA A 424 25.08 10.30 4.22
CA ALA A 424 23.87 11.00 4.66
C ALA A 424 23.50 12.20 3.76
N VAL A 425 24.50 12.93 3.23
CA VAL A 425 24.26 14.03 2.26
C VAL A 425 23.67 13.45 0.97
N ILE A 426 24.24 12.36 0.44
CA ILE A 426 23.70 11.71 -0.76
C ILE A 426 22.28 11.19 -0.49
N ALA A 427 22.04 10.58 0.67
CA ALA A 427 20.72 10.11 1.06
C ALA A 427 19.71 11.27 1.15
N LEU A 428 20.11 12.43 1.69
CA LEU A 428 19.28 13.63 1.72
C LEU A 428 18.93 14.11 0.32
N LEU A 429 19.88 14.14 -0.60
CA LEU A 429 19.62 14.54 -2.00
C LEU A 429 18.65 13.59 -2.69
N ILE A 430 18.81 12.29 -2.50
CA ILE A 430 17.88 11.27 -3.02
C ILE A 430 16.51 11.41 -2.35
N TRP A 431 16.46 11.65 -1.06
CA TRP A 431 15.20 11.85 -0.31
C TRP A 431 14.43 13.08 -0.82
N VAL A 432 15.12 14.22 -1.02
CA VAL A 432 14.52 15.42 -1.62
C VAL A 432 13.99 15.15 -3.01
N TYR A 433 14.80 14.47 -3.85
CA TYR A 433 14.37 14.10 -5.20
C TYR A 433 13.11 13.20 -5.18
N LEU A 434 13.09 12.16 -4.34
CA LEU A 434 11.91 11.31 -4.19
C LEU A 434 10.70 12.10 -3.68
N THR A 435 10.92 13.06 -2.76
CA THR A 435 9.85 13.95 -2.27
C THR A 435 9.25 14.77 -3.40
N VAL A 436 10.09 15.33 -4.28
CA VAL A 436 9.63 16.08 -5.45
C VAL A 436 8.86 15.17 -6.41
N CYS A 437 9.38 13.99 -6.73
CA CYS A 437 8.70 13.03 -7.62
C CYS A 437 7.34 12.58 -7.06
N ILE A 438 7.28 12.25 -5.77
CA ILE A 438 6.05 11.86 -5.07
C ILE A 438 5.06 13.03 -5.05
N GLY A 439 5.53 14.25 -4.74
CA GLY A 439 4.69 15.45 -4.70
C GLY A 439 4.11 15.81 -6.07
N LEU A 440 4.91 15.76 -7.13
CA LEU A 440 4.44 15.98 -8.50
C LEU A 440 3.41 14.92 -8.92
N ARG A 441 3.68 13.65 -8.63
CA ARG A 441 2.75 12.57 -8.92
C ARG A 441 1.42 12.74 -8.18
N TRP A 442 1.47 13.14 -6.90
CA TRP A 442 0.28 13.45 -6.11
C TRP A 442 -0.50 14.64 -6.69
N ALA A 443 0.18 15.71 -7.08
CA ALA A 443 -0.46 16.87 -7.70
C ALA A 443 -1.18 16.54 -9.02
N VAL A 444 -0.64 15.58 -9.79
CA VAL A 444 -1.25 15.11 -11.05
C VAL A 444 -2.42 14.17 -10.79
N SER A 445 -2.23 13.16 -9.95
CA SER A 445 -3.24 12.14 -9.67
C SER A 445 -4.41 12.66 -8.82
N GLY A 446 -4.16 13.65 -7.96
CA GLY A 446 -5.09 14.03 -6.90
C GLY A 446 -5.15 13.03 -5.74
N THR A 447 -4.42 11.91 -5.84
CA THR A 447 -4.44 10.81 -4.88
C THR A 447 -3.07 10.64 -4.23
N GLY A 448 -3.05 10.22 -2.96
CA GLY A 448 -1.81 10.10 -2.20
C GLY A 448 -0.88 8.99 -2.71
N PRO A 449 0.42 9.02 -2.30
CA PRO A 449 1.45 8.13 -2.82
C PRO A 449 1.36 6.68 -2.27
N TRP A 450 0.30 6.34 -1.58
CA TRP A 450 0.01 5.00 -1.03
C TRP A 450 -0.84 4.15 -1.96
N VAL A 451 -1.20 4.66 -3.14
CA VAL A 451 -2.01 3.97 -4.12
C VAL A 451 -1.17 3.50 -5.29
N GLY A 452 -1.40 2.25 -5.71
CA GLY A 452 -0.70 1.61 -6.82
C GLY A 452 0.72 1.13 -6.48
N ARG A 453 1.10 0.01 -7.08
CA ARG A 453 2.38 -0.68 -6.81
C ARG A 453 3.60 0.22 -6.99
N TYR A 454 3.63 1.01 -8.06
CA TYR A 454 4.74 1.94 -8.34
C TYR A 454 4.90 3.01 -7.25
N SER A 455 3.81 3.67 -6.87
CA SER A 455 3.83 4.73 -5.85
C SER A 455 4.28 4.20 -4.49
N VAL A 456 3.83 3.01 -4.13
CA VAL A 456 4.22 2.32 -2.89
C VAL A 456 5.71 1.99 -2.87
N MET A 457 6.29 1.52 -3.99
CA MET A 457 7.74 1.26 -4.07
C MET A 457 8.55 2.55 -3.91
N MET A 458 8.12 3.64 -4.52
CA MET A 458 8.74 4.96 -4.33
C MET A 458 8.65 5.41 -2.87
N LEU A 459 7.51 5.20 -2.22
CA LEU A 459 7.29 5.55 -0.82
C LEU A 459 8.18 4.74 0.13
N MET A 460 8.38 3.44 -0.14
CA MET A 460 9.31 2.60 0.63
C MET A 460 10.76 3.09 0.47
N ALA A 461 11.18 3.45 -0.74
CA ALA A 461 12.50 4.04 -0.97
C ALA A 461 12.65 5.38 -0.23
N TRP A 462 11.60 6.20 -0.21
CA TRP A 462 11.55 7.46 0.51
C TRP A 462 11.72 7.26 2.03
N PHE A 463 11.02 6.29 2.63
CA PHE A 463 11.19 5.95 4.04
C PHE A 463 12.58 5.41 4.35
N ALA A 464 13.15 4.58 3.48
CA ALA A 464 14.50 4.08 3.66
C ALA A 464 15.53 5.21 3.67
N MET A 465 15.43 6.17 2.74
CA MET A 465 16.32 7.34 2.71
C MET A 465 16.09 8.27 3.90
N LEU A 466 14.84 8.49 4.32
CA LEU A 466 14.53 9.24 5.53
C LEU A 466 15.17 8.61 6.77
N ALA A 467 15.10 7.28 6.89
CA ALA A 467 15.74 6.56 7.99
C ALA A 467 17.26 6.76 8.01
N VAL A 468 17.91 6.74 6.83
CA VAL A 468 19.35 7.06 6.72
C VAL A 468 19.62 8.49 7.22
N VAL A 469 18.90 9.48 6.71
CA VAL A 469 19.09 10.90 7.07
C VAL A 469 18.91 11.14 8.57
N LEU A 470 17.91 10.51 9.18
CA LEU A 470 17.61 10.71 10.61
C LEU A 470 18.55 9.94 11.54
N LEU A 471 19.08 8.80 11.10
CA LEU A 471 19.70 7.83 11.99
C LEU A 471 21.22 7.63 11.75
N PHE A 472 21.81 8.17 10.68
CA PHE A 472 23.21 7.91 10.29
C PHE A 472 24.23 8.15 11.40
N ARG A 473 24.00 9.17 12.27
CA ARG A 473 24.89 9.45 13.40
C ARG A 473 24.76 8.47 14.56
N LYS A 474 23.54 7.88 14.71
CA LYS A 474 23.23 6.94 15.81
C LYS A 474 23.50 5.50 15.42
N PHE A 475 23.34 5.20 14.13
CA PHE A 475 23.45 3.84 13.59
C PHE A 475 24.42 3.84 12.40
N PRO A 476 25.72 3.63 12.62
CA PRO A 476 26.74 3.73 11.55
C PRO A 476 26.58 2.71 10.43
N PHE A 477 25.58 1.82 10.51
CA PHE A 477 25.27 0.78 9.50
C PHE A 477 24.00 1.10 8.71
N ILE A 478 23.30 2.18 9.04
CA ILE A 478 22.00 2.49 8.43
C ILE A 478 22.16 2.88 6.95
N GLU A 479 23.29 3.48 6.58
CA GLU A 479 23.53 3.95 5.22
C GLU A 479 23.59 2.80 4.22
N PRO A 480 24.51 1.79 4.37
CA PRO A 480 24.54 0.68 3.42
C PRO A 480 23.19 -0.04 3.35
N LEU A 481 22.50 -0.19 4.49
CA LEU A 481 21.20 -0.88 4.55
C LEU A 481 20.10 -0.08 3.87
N GLY A 482 20.04 1.22 4.13
CA GLY A 482 19.04 2.11 3.54
C GLY A 482 19.21 2.25 2.03
N PHE A 483 20.45 2.43 1.55
CA PHE A 483 20.74 2.49 0.11
C PHE A 483 20.40 1.17 -0.60
N LEU A 484 20.75 0.01 -0.02
CA LEU A 484 20.38 -1.28 -0.59
C LEU A 484 18.87 -1.46 -0.66
N LEU A 485 18.16 -1.13 0.42
CA LEU A 485 16.71 -1.25 0.45
C LEU A 485 16.04 -0.32 -0.55
N ALA A 486 16.43 0.96 -0.59
CA ALA A 486 15.91 1.90 -1.57
C ALA A 486 16.24 1.48 -3.01
N GLY A 487 17.45 1.00 -3.25
CA GLY A 487 17.84 0.48 -4.55
C GLY A 487 17.01 -0.72 -4.98
N PHE A 488 16.73 -1.65 -4.07
CA PHE A 488 15.90 -2.82 -4.34
C PHE A 488 14.44 -2.43 -4.63
N THR A 489 13.84 -1.56 -3.84
CA THR A 489 12.46 -1.11 -4.08
C THR A 489 12.33 -0.35 -5.39
N MET A 490 13.29 0.50 -5.74
CA MET A 490 13.31 1.22 -7.02
C MET A 490 13.61 0.30 -8.21
N LEU A 491 14.42 -0.75 -8.03
CA LEU A 491 14.61 -1.80 -9.05
C LEU A 491 13.27 -2.48 -9.36
N LEU A 492 12.51 -2.86 -8.34
CA LEU A 492 11.19 -3.47 -8.52
C LEU A 492 10.22 -2.49 -9.21
N ALA A 493 10.22 -1.21 -8.82
CA ALA A 493 9.43 -0.17 -9.47
C ALA A 493 9.79 0.05 -10.95
N SER A 494 11.00 -0.29 -11.36
CA SER A 494 11.46 -0.14 -12.76
C SER A 494 11.10 -1.31 -13.68
N ARG A 495 10.45 -2.37 -13.15
CA ARG A 495 10.03 -3.55 -13.94
C ARG A 495 8.76 -3.23 -14.73
N GLU A 496 8.65 -3.78 -15.93
CA GLU A 496 7.49 -3.60 -16.82
C GLU A 496 6.15 -4.02 -16.20
N SER A 497 6.18 -5.01 -15.30
CA SER A 497 4.99 -5.45 -14.56
C SER A 497 4.46 -4.43 -13.55
N VAL A 498 5.21 -3.35 -13.28
CA VAL A 498 4.84 -2.28 -12.37
C VAL A 498 4.65 -1.01 -13.19
N SER A 499 3.42 -0.80 -13.70
CA SER A 499 3.11 0.38 -14.50
C SER A 499 3.31 1.68 -13.71
N PRO A 500 4.07 2.65 -14.25
CA PRO A 500 4.18 3.99 -13.66
C PRO A 500 2.94 4.85 -13.93
N GLN A 501 1.97 4.32 -14.68
CA GLN A 501 0.74 5.04 -15.05
C GLN A 501 0.02 5.63 -13.84
N ILE A 502 -0.51 6.84 -14.02
CA ILE A 502 -1.37 7.49 -13.03
C ILE A 502 -2.80 7.18 -13.44
N MET A 503 -3.53 6.44 -12.63
CA MET A 503 -4.94 6.09 -12.85
C MET A 503 -5.81 6.70 -11.76
N PRO A 504 -7.09 7.03 -12.05
CA PRO A 504 -8.06 7.37 -11.02
C PRO A 504 -8.24 6.25 -9.99
N LEU A 505 -8.73 6.60 -8.81
CA LEU A 505 -9.00 5.63 -7.74
C LEU A 505 -10.34 4.96 -7.93
N MET A 506 -10.38 3.65 -7.68
CA MET A 506 -11.64 2.93 -7.49
C MET A 506 -12.37 3.47 -6.25
N PRO A 507 -13.71 3.50 -6.25
CA PRO A 507 -14.51 4.09 -5.17
C PRO A 507 -14.14 3.56 -3.76
N VAL A 508 -13.99 2.27 -3.61
CA VAL A 508 -13.66 1.61 -2.34
C VAL A 508 -12.32 2.09 -1.73
N LEU A 509 -11.38 2.54 -2.57
CA LEU A 509 -10.07 3.00 -2.13
C LEU A 509 -10.04 4.46 -1.66
N GLN A 510 -11.16 5.19 -1.75
CA GLN A 510 -11.27 6.61 -1.38
C GLN A 510 -11.58 6.77 0.12
N SER A 511 -10.70 6.25 1.00
CA SER A 511 -10.88 6.32 2.45
C SER A 511 -9.62 6.85 3.15
N PRO A 512 -9.75 7.84 4.06
CA PRO A 512 -8.65 8.30 4.90
C PRO A 512 -8.07 7.18 5.80
N LEU A 513 -8.92 6.28 6.30
CA LEU A 513 -8.51 5.14 7.13
C LEU A 513 -7.61 4.18 6.34
N LEU A 514 -7.99 3.88 5.09
CA LEU A 514 -7.18 3.08 4.19
C LEU A 514 -5.81 3.72 3.95
N SER A 515 -5.77 5.05 3.77
CA SER A 515 -4.53 5.79 3.58
C SER A 515 -3.56 5.61 4.75
N ILE A 516 -4.04 5.73 5.99
CA ILE A 516 -3.23 5.55 7.20
C ILE A 516 -2.84 4.08 7.37
N HIS A 517 -3.74 3.13 7.07
CA HIS A 517 -3.45 1.70 7.05
C HIS A 517 -2.28 1.39 6.13
N VAL A 518 -2.37 1.75 4.85
CA VAL A 518 -1.32 1.45 3.85
C VAL A 518 0.00 2.12 4.22
N LEU A 519 -0.02 3.38 4.68
CA LEU A 519 1.17 4.09 5.13
C LEU A 519 1.87 3.34 6.27
N SER A 520 1.10 2.87 7.27
CA SER A 520 1.62 2.12 8.41
C SER A 520 2.22 0.77 7.98
N MET A 521 1.55 0.06 7.08
CA MET A 521 2.03 -1.22 6.53
C MET A 521 3.34 -1.04 5.76
N MET A 522 3.42 -0.04 4.86
CA MET A 522 4.61 0.21 4.05
C MET A 522 5.81 0.65 4.88
N MET A 523 5.57 1.49 5.89
CA MET A 523 6.60 1.89 6.83
C MET A 523 7.12 0.69 7.65
N SER A 524 6.23 -0.20 8.08
CA SER A 524 6.58 -1.45 8.76
C SER A 524 7.44 -2.35 7.86
N TYR A 525 7.03 -2.60 6.62
CA TYR A 525 7.79 -3.44 5.67
C TYR A 525 9.18 -2.86 5.39
N THR A 526 9.29 -1.54 5.28
CA THR A 526 10.59 -0.85 5.15
C THR A 526 11.49 -1.13 6.36
N LEU A 527 10.97 -1.03 7.57
CA LEU A 527 11.73 -1.31 8.79
C LEU A 527 12.11 -2.80 8.90
N PHE A 528 11.24 -3.74 8.51
CA PHE A 528 11.60 -5.16 8.43
C PHE A 528 12.69 -5.43 7.38
N GLY A 529 12.66 -4.74 6.26
CA GLY A 529 13.74 -4.78 5.27
C GLY A 529 15.08 -4.33 5.86
N LEU A 530 15.09 -3.24 6.61
CA LEU A 530 16.30 -2.79 7.33
C LEU A 530 16.79 -3.84 8.34
N VAL A 531 15.88 -4.48 9.09
CA VAL A 531 16.23 -5.57 10.03
C VAL A 531 16.81 -6.77 9.30
N ALA A 532 16.26 -7.15 8.14
CA ALA A 532 16.76 -8.26 7.33
C ALA A 532 18.16 -7.98 6.75
N PHE A 533 18.38 -6.82 6.15
CA PHE A 533 19.72 -6.42 5.67
C PHE A 533 20.74 -6.32 6.81
N ASN A 534 20.32 -5.78 7.97
CA ASN A 534 21.15 -5.79 9.17
C ASN A 534 21.46 -7.22 9.64
N GLY A 535 20.52 -8.16 9.44
CA GLY A 535 20.72 -9.59 9.65
C GLY A 535 21.84 -10.16 8.78
N VAL A 536 21.83 -9.84 7.47
CA VAL A 536 22.93 -10.24 6.55
C VAL A 536 24.27 -9.70 7.04
N MET A 537 24.32 -8.40 7.39
CA MET A 537 25.53 -7.81 7.96
C MET A 537 26.00 -8.52 9.24
N GLY A 538 25.06 -8.85 10.14
CA GLY A 538 25.32 -9.53 11.40
C GLY A 538 25.88 -10.94 11.24
N LEU A 539 25.57 -11.64 10.14
CA LEU A 539 26.18 -12.92 9.81
C LEU A 539 27.59 -12.77 9.22
N CYS A 540 27.88 -11.65 8.56
CA CYS A 540 29.19 -11.38 7.96
C CYS A 540 30.25 -10.87 8.95
N VAL A 541 29.88 -10.47 10.16
CA VAL A 541 30.82 -9.93 11.17
C VAL A 541 31.12 -10.93 12.29
N PRO A 542 32.25 -10.78 13.01
CA PRO A 542 32.62 -11.65 14.12
C PRO A 542 31.59 -11.65 15.24
N SER A 543 31.29 -12.84 15.77
CA SER A 543 30.40 -13.03 16.92
C SER A 543 31.14 -13.08 18.28
N ARG A 544 32.46 -13.07 18.26
CA ARG A 544 33.30 -13.00 19.46
C ARG A 544 33.84 -11.59 19.62
N PRO A 545 34.03 -11.08 20.84
CA PRO A 545 34.72 -9.81 21.04
C PRO A 545 36.12 -9.90 20.41
N ALA A 546 36.55 -8.86 19.70
CA ALA A 546 37.95 -8.74 19.34
C ALA A 546 38.76 -8.68 20.64
N GLY A 547 39.90 -9.39 20.69
CA GLY A 547 40.69 -9.61 21.92
C GLY A 547 40.89 -8.33 22.75
N SER A 548 41.28 -8.48 23.97
CA SER A 548 41.29 -7.53 25.10
C SER A 548 41.95 -6.15 24.87
N ASP A 549 42.50 -5.90 23.67
CA ASP A 549 43.23 -4.66 23.34
C ASP A 549 42.47 -3.65 22.50
N ALA A 550 41.23 -3.95 22.09
CA ALA A 550 40.42 -3.02 21.28
C ALA A 550 39.43 -2.30 22.20
N GLY A 551 39.66 -1.03 22.47
CA GLY A 551 38.92 -0.08 23.29
C GLY A 551 37.40 0.02 23.10
N ALA A 552 36.68 -1.09 23.15
CA ALA A 552 35.25 -1.19 23.18
C ALA A 552 34.79 -1.20 24.65
N SER A 553 34.29 -0.07 25.13
CA SER A 553 33.88 0.19 26.52
C SER A 553 32.74 -0.70 27.06
N ASP A 554 32.11 -1.52 26.22
CA ASP A 554 30.89 -2.28 26.56
C ASP A 554 30.99 -3.80 26.41
N GLY A 555 32.16 -4.33 26.01
CA GLY A 555 32.42 -5.78 25.91
C GLY A 555 31.56 -6.54 24.87
N LEU A 556 30.73 -5.86 24.09
CA LEU A 556 29.86 -6.47 23.09
C LEU A 556 30.57 -6.75 21.78
N SER A 557 30.31 -7.92 21.18
CA SER A 557 30.75 -8.24 19.85
C SER A 557 30.04 -7.40 18.78
N PRO A 558 30.62 -7.20 17.57
CA PRO A 558 29.94 -6.53 16.47
C PRO A 558 28.56 -7.11 16.14
N ALA A 559 28.41 -8.43 16.16
CA ALA A 559 27.13 -9.09 15.91
C ALA A 559 26.07 -8.79 17.00
N GLU A 560 26.48 -8.67 18.26
CA GLU A 560 25.57 -8.29 19.35
C GLU A 560 25.11 -6.84 19.23
N ARG A 561 25.99 -5.94 18.81
CA ARG A 561 25.62 -4.54 18.56
C ARG A 561 24.59 -4.44 17.43
N LEU A 562 24.79 -5.17 16.34
CA LEU A 562 23.84 -5.22 15.22
C LEU A 562 22.49 -5.83 15.66
N ARG A 563 22.48 -6.84 16.55
CA ARG A 563 21.24 -7.36 17.14
C ARG A 563 20.50 -6.29 17.96
N ASP A 564 21.21 -5.51 18.76
CA ASP A 564 20.60 -4.44 19.54
C ASP A 564 19.99 -3.34 18.63
N VAL A 565 20.68 -2.99 17.53
CA VAL A 565 20.15 -2.10 16.48
C VAL A 565 18.86 -2.69 15.88
N SER A 566 18.89 -3.98 15.47
CA SER A 566 17.71 -4.66 14.96
C SER A 566 16.55 -4.64 15.95
N LEU A 567 16.78 -4.86 17.24
CA LEU A 567 15.73 -4.82 18.25
C LEU A 567 15.08 -3.43 18.36
N VAL A 568 15.86 -2.36 18.32
CA VAL A 568 15.32 -0.98 18.37
C VAL A 568 14.46 -0.66 17.15
N VAL A 569 14.80 -1.18 15.98
CA VAL A 569 14.03 -1.02 14.74
C VAL A 569 12.82 -1.96 14.71
N LEU A 570 12.97 -3.17 15.25
CA LEU A 570 11.95 -4.22 15.22
C LEU A 570 10.69 -3.87 16.03
N TYR A 571 10.84 -3.25 17.21
CA TYR A 571 9.68 -2.87 18.02
C TYR A 571 8.73 -1.91 17.31
N PRO A 572 9.18 -0.75 16.78
CA PRO A 572 8.30 0.09 16.00
C PRO A 572 7.80 -0.58 14.70
N ALA A 573 8.58 -1.47 14.08
CA ALA A 573 8.15 -2.20 12.90
C ALA A 573 6.95 -3.10 13.19
N VAL A 574 7.03 -3.92 14.26
CA VAL A 574 5.91 -4.78 14.68
C VAL A 574 4.72 -3.94 15.16
N PHE A 575 4.97 -2.81 15.85
CA PHE A 575 3.91 -1.87 16.22
C PHE A 575 3.15 -1.37 14.99
N LEU A 576 3.85 -0.84 13.98
CA LEU A 576 3.24 -0.31 12.77
C LEU A 576 2.50 -1.39 11.97
N LEU A 577 3.05 -2.61 11.90
CA LEU A 577 2.35 -3.73 11.27
C LEU A 577 1.04 -4.04 11.99
N THR A 578 1.09 -4.19 13.30
CA THR A 578 -0.08 -4.51 14.13
C THR A 578 -1.13 -3.41 14.05
N PHE A 579 -0.71 -2.15 14.23
CA PHE A 579 -1.59 -0.98 14.10
C PHE A 579 -2.22 -0.91 12.71
N GLY A 580 -1.40 -1.04 11.66
CA GLY A 580 -1.88 -1.05 10.28
C GLY A 580 -2.89 -2.16 10.03
N THR A 581 -2.60 -3.40 10.43
CA THR A 581 -3.49 -4.55 10.25
C THR A 581 -4.86 -4.32 10.88
N PHE A 582 -4.92 -3.88 12.13
CA PHE A 582 -6.21 -3.65 12.81
C PHE A 582 -6.92 -2.38 12.33
N LEU A 583 -6.19 -1.34 11.89
CA LEU A 583 -6.82 -0.20 11.24
C LEU A 583 -7.42 -0.58 9.88
N GLY A 584 -6.77 -1.49 9.15
CA GLY A 584 -7.33 -2.10 7.93
C GLY A 584 -8.61 -2.88 8.22
N ALA A 585 -8.63 -3.64 9.32
CA ALA A 585 -9.84 -4.36 9.76
C ALA A 585 -11.00 -3.40 10.10
N VAL A 586 -10.72 -2.25 10.74
CA VAL A 586 -11.74 -1.20 10.97
C VAL A 586 -12.25 -0.64 9.65
N TRP A 587 -11.37 -0.34 8.71
CA TRP A 587 -11.76 0.13 7.38
C TRP A 587 -12.60 -0.92 6.64
N ALA A 588 -12.19 -2.18 6.63
CA ALA A 588 -12.93 -3.28 6.01
C ALA A 588 -14.36 -3.38 6.58
N ASN A 589 -14.51 -3.30 7.90
CA ASN A 589 -15.82 -3.31 8.54
C ASN A 589 -16.69 -2.08 8.20
N ILE A 590 -16.09 -0.94 7.84
CA ILE A 590 -16.83 0.24 7.38
C ILE A 590 -17.18 0.12 5.89
N SER A 591 -16.32 -0.51 5.08
CA SER A 591 -16.49 -0.57 3.63
C SER A 591 -17.38 -1.71 3.16
N TRP A 592 -17.30 -2.89 3.81
CA TRP A 592 -18.05 -4.10 3.40
C TRP A 592 -18.57 -4.98 4.55
N GLY A 593 -18.61 -4.48 5.76
CA GLY A 593 -19.33 -5.11 6.87
C GLY A 593 -18.56 -6.12 7.69
N SER A 594 -17.51 -6.71 7.16
CA SER A 594 -16.69 -7.69 7.88
C SER A 594 -15.34 -7.10 8.25
N TYR A 595 -14.98 -7.16 9.53
CA TYR A 595 -13.67 -6.69 9.99
C TYR A 595 -12.55 -7.72 9.80
N TRP A 596 -12.89 -8.97 9.48
CA TRP A 596 -11.93 -10.05 9.22
C TRP A 596 -12.56 -11.17 8.41
N ALA A 597 -12.11 -11.36 7.19
CA ALA A 597 -12.66 -12.34 6.25
C ALA A 597 -11.71 -13.52 5.98
N TRP A 598 -10.59 -13.62 6.68
CA TRP A 598 -9.51 -14.58 6.40
C TRP A 598 -8.95 -14.51 4.98
N ASP A 599 -9.13 -13.37 4.32
CA ASP A 599 -8.49 -13.12 3.03
C ASP A 599 -6.98 -13.40 3.09
N PRO A 600 -6.35 -13.91 2.02
CA PRO A 600 -4.93 -14.22 2.01
C PRO A 600 -4.03 -13.07 2.46
N LYS A 601 -4.41 -11.81 2.20
CA LYS A 601 -3.64 -10.63 2.59
C LYS A 601 -3.72 -10.35 4.10
N GLU A 602 -4.90 -10.48 4.69
CA GLU A 602 -5.11 -10.40 6.14
C GLU A 602 -4.36 -11.52 6.87
N THR A 603 -4.53 -12.74 6.37
CA THR A 603 -3.89 -13.95 6.90
C THR A 603 -2.37 -13.83 6.88
N TRP A 604 -1.76 -13.42 5.76
CA TRP A 604 -0.31 -13.24 5.68
C TRP A 604 0.21 -12.06 6.48
N ALA A 605 -0.58 -10.99 6.67
CA ALA A 605 -0.24 -9.91 7.61
C ALA A 605 -0.17 -10.43 9.05
N LEU A 606 -1.14 -11.25 9.46
CA LEU A 606 -1.17 -11.90 10.78
C LEU A 606 -0.01 -12.90 10.94
N ILE A 607 0.26 -13.75 9.94
CA ILE A 607 1.42 -14.66 9.92
C ILE A 607 2.72 -13.87 10.11
N THR A 608 2.91 -12.79 9.36
CA THR A 608 4.09 -11.93 9.44
C THR A 608 4.22 -11.31 10.83
N MET A 609 3.12 -10.82 11.40
CA MET A 609 3.09 -10.27 12.75
C MET A 609 3.53 -11.31 13.79
N LEU A 610 2.99 -12.54 13.72
CA LEU A 610 3.33 -13.61 14.65
C LEU A 610 4.79 -14.06 14.52
N ILE A 611 5.31 -14.18 13.28
CA ILE A 611 6.72 -14.55 13.03
C ILE A 611 7.67 -13.52 13.65
N TYR A 612 7.44 -12.22 13.41
CA TYR A 612 8.30 -11.18 13.98
C TYR A 612 8.09 -11.00 15.49
N ALA A 613 6.88 -11.21 16.00
CA ALA A 613 6.61 -11.19 17.43
C ALA A 613 7.45 -12.24 18.18
N MET A 614 7.73 -13.41 17.59
CA MET A 614 8.62 -14.43 18.20
C MET A 614 10.01 -13.86 18.54
N MET A 615 10.56 -12.99 17.70
CA MET A 615 11.88 -12.37 17.92
C MET A 615 11.88 -11.46 19.15
N LEU A 616 10.75 -10.81 19.47
CA LEU A 616 10.60 -9.93 20.63
C LEU A 616 10.57 -10.71 21.95
N HIS A 617 10.36 -12.02 21.88
CA HIS A 617 10.30 -12.90 23.06
C HIS A 617 11.65 -13.54 23.42
N GLY A 618 12.79 -12.93 23.09
CA GLY A 618 14.13 -13.43 23.42
C GLY A 618 14.38 -13.67 24.91
N GLY A 619 13.58 -13.05 25.80
CA GLY A 619 13.58 -13.37 27.25
C GLY A 619 13.10 -14.80 27.55
N ALA A 620 12.05 -15.25 26.85
CA ALA A 620 11.47 -16.57 26.96
C ALA A 620 12.12 -17.57 25.99
N LEU A 621 12.38 -17.17 24.76
CA LEU A 621 12.94 -18.01 23.70
C LEU A 621 14.46 -17.81 23.62
N ARG A 622 15.20 -18.66 24.34
CA ARG A 622 16.67 -18.57 24.48
C ARG A 622 17.44 -18.46 23.13
N PRO A 623 17.07 -19.16 22.02
CA PRO A 623 17.80 -19.05 20.76
C PRO A 623 17.94 -17.62 20.26
N PHE A 624 16.95 -16.76 20.46
CA PHE A 624 17.00 -15.34 20.05
C PHE A 624 17.99 -14.47 20.85
N ARG A 625 18.54 -15.00 21.94
CA ARG A 625 19.66 -14.35 22.65
C ARG A 625 20.97 -14.50 21.90
N HIS A 626 21.11 -15.56 21.10
CA HIS A 626 22.31 -15.82 20.33
C HIS A 626 22.30 -14.96 19.04
N PRO A 627 23.31 -14.09 18.81
CA PRO A 627 23.29 -13.14 17.70
C PRO A 627 23.13 -13.79 16.33
N ARG A 628 23.86 -14.87 16.05
CA ARG A 628 23.77 -15.55 14.74
C ARG A 628 22.39 -16.13 14.46
N PHE A 629 21.77 -16.76 15.47
CA PHE A 629 20.40 -17.26 15.32
C PHE A 629 19.41 -16.13 15.08
N PHE A 630 19.53 -15.02 15.83
CA PHE A 630 18.69 -13.84 15.66
C PHE A 630 18.80 -13.27 14.24
N HIS A 631 20.03 -13.09 13.73
CA HIS A 631 20.29 -12.56 12.41
C HIS A 631 19.80 -13.49 11.30
N LEU A 632 20.04 -14.80 11.39
CA LEU A 632 19.52 -15.78 10.43
C LEU A 632 17.98 -15.76 10.41
N TYR A 633 17.37 -15.78 11.59
CA TYR A 633 15.91 -15.74 11.69
C TYR A 633 15.34 -14.44 11.10
N SER A 634 15.96 -13.29 11.31
CA SER A 634 15.50 -12.01 10.75
C SER A 634 15.48 -12.00 9.21
N ILE A 635 16.43 -12.67 8.58
CA ILE A 635 16.48 -12.83 7.11
C ILE A 635 15.34 -13.75 6.66
N LEU A 636 15.17 -14.90 7.31
CA LEU A 636 14.10 -15.86 6.98
C LEU A 636 12.71 -15.27 7.23
N ALA A 637 12.54 -14.51 8.31
CA ALA A 637 11.29 -13.82 8.62
C ALA A 637 10.88 -12.81 7.53
N PHE A 638 11.85 -12.21 6.83
CA PHE A 638 11.56 -11.26 5.75
C PHE A 638 10.89 -11.94 4.54
N VAL A 639 11.06 -13.25 4.36
CA VAL A 639 10.33 -14.01 3.34
C VAL A 639 8.81 -13.89 3.55
N ALA A 640 8.34 -13.86 4.80
CA ALA A 640 6.90 -13.65 5.07
C ALA A 640 6.43 -12.28 4.55
N VAL A 641 7.24 -11.21 4.70
CA VAL A 641 6.93 -9.88 4.14
C VAL A 641 6.86 -9.93 2.61
N LEU A 642 7.81 -10.63 1.96
CA LEU A 642 7.81 -10.78 0.51
C LEU A 642 6.58 -11.56 0.01
N ILE A 643 6.15 -12.59 0.74
CA ILE A 643 4.92 -13.32 0.41
C ILE A 643 3.70 -12.44 0.64
N THR A 644 3.61 -11.73 1.76
CA THR A 644 2.50 -10.81 2.06
C THR A 644 2.34 -9.74 0.97
N TYR A 645 3.45 -9.19 0.48
CA TYR A 645 3.40 -8.11 -0.50
C TYR A 645 3.33 -8.60 -1.95
N PHE A 646 4.21 -9.52 -2.35
CA PHE A 646 4.29 -10.01 -3.73
C PHE A 646 3.54 -11.32 -3.94
N GLY A 647 3.70 -12.28 -3.03
CA GLY A 647 3.09 -13.60 -3.16
C GLY A 647 1.57 -13.53 -3.20
N VAL A 648 0.97 -12.75 -2.32
CA VAL A 648 -0.50 -12.57 -2.30
C VAL A 648 -0.96 -11.83 -3.55
N ASN A 649 -0.34 -10.71 -3.91
CA ASN A 649 -0.79 -9.91 -5.05
C ASN A 649 -0.57 -10.59 -6.42
N LEU A 650 0.48 -11.43 -6.57
CA LEU A 650 0.85 -12.00 -7.87
C LEU A 650 0.44 -13.48 -8.04
N ILE A 651 0.28 -14.21 -6.92
CA ILE A 651 0.10 -15.67 -6.96
C ILE A 651 -1.19 -16.10 -6.28
N LEU A 652 -1.43 -15.67 -5.04
CA LEU A 652 -2.56 -16.17 -4.26
C LEU A 652 -3.89 -15.50 -4.68
N GLY A 653 -3.91 -14.21 -4.93
CA GLY A 653 -5.13 -13.43 -5.19
C GLY A 653 -5.85 -13.07 -3.89
N GLY A 654 -7.16 -12.85 -3.96
CA GLY A 654 -8.02 -12.47 -2.83
C GLY A 654 -8.77 -11.16 -3.07
N MET A 655 -9.73 -10.82 -2.20
CA MET A 655 -10.58 -9.63 -2.32
C MET A 655 -9.78 -8.31 -2.29
N HIS A 656 -8.60 -8.30 -1.70
CA HIS A 656 -7.71 -7.13 -1.61
C HIS A 656 -6.73 -7.00 -2.80
N SER A 657 -6.87 -7.76 -3.87
CA SER A 657 -5.99 -7.68 -5.04
C SER A 657 -6.46 -6.62 -6.05
N TYR A 658 -6.48 -5.37 -5.64
CA TYR A 658 -6.82 -4.19 -6.47
C TYR A 658 -5.66 -3.76 -7.39
N ALA A 659 -4.96 -4.65 -8.05
CA ALA A 659 -3.82 -4.31 -8.89
C ALA A 659 -3.96 -4.84 -10.31
#